data_639042d7151b14d1734ad750a7903409
#
_entry.id   639042d7151b14d1734ad750a7903409
#
_cell.length_a   1.000
_cell.length_b   1.000
_cell.length_c   1.000
_cell.angle_alpha   90.00
_cell.angle_beta   90.00
_cell.angle_gamma   90.00
#
_symmetry.space_group_name_H-M   'P 1'
#
loop_
_entity.id
_entity.type
_entity.pdbx_description
1 polymer ?
#
loop_
_entity_poly.entity_id
_entity_poly.type
_entity_poly.pdbx_seq_one_letter_code
_entity_poly.pdbx_strand_id
1 'polypeptide(L)'
;MELQLNRVDYLQVGVTSQKTMRLLPASGRRATQKVVVGDQDGVVTCFGIKKSEAVPVFKTLPGQKISRLELGGALGTVQEKIFVASGSEVRGFTKRGKQFLSFETNLTESIRAMHVSGSDLFLCASYIYNHYCDCKDQHYYLSGDKISDVICLPVEKLERITPILACQDRVLRILEGSDLLYEVEVPGPPSVLALNNGDGGSSGEELLYGTSDGKIGLIHIAGGSPVPKWEIFNEKKRGGILCIDNFDIMGDGVKDILVGRDDGTVEVYGFDSAGDPILRSDHTLTESITSIQGGCVGKEGYDEIVLSTYSGWVSGLTTEPTHREAGPGEELKLSQEMQGKISSLRAELEQLQFKVVQERERYQHSSQSTTAVSAVPVFSINDKFTLNKDDASYSLILEVQMAIDNVLIQSDVPVDLLDVDKNSAVVSFSGCDSEPNGNFLLATYRCQANTTRLELKIRSIEGQYGTLQAYVTPRIQPKTCQVRQYQIKPLSLHQRSHVFDQNRPMNILSLTGQFSFAEIHSWMVFCLPEVPEKAPAGEDVVFYFQNTFLDTQLECSYRKGEGVFKSDNISTISILKDVLSKEATKRKINLNISYDISEESVGHTLRMIHPKLEYQLLLAKKVHLIDALKELQVHEGNTDFLIPEYRCILEEAEKLQEEYKKQPAHLERLYGMITDLFIDKFKFKGTNVKSKVPLLLEILDNYDQSSLMTFFDTQ
;
A
#
# COMPACT_ATOMS: atom_id res chain seq x y z
N MET A 1 -27.21 -9.21 -15.72
CA MET A 1 -27.06 -10.50 -15.05
C MET A 1 -26.09 -10.29 -13.91
N GLU A 2 -26.46 -10.64 -12.70
CA GLU A 2 -25.58 -10.48 -11.54
C GLU A 2 -24.56 -11.62 -11.52
N LEU A 3 -23.29 -11.30 -11.39
CA LEU A 3 -22.22 -12.30 -11.33
C LEU A 3 -22.21 -12.94 -9.94
N GLN A 4 -22.48 -14.23 -9.88
CA GLN A 4 -22.41 -15.03 -8.65
C GLN A 4 -21.15 -15.89 -8.68
N LEU A 5 -20.30 -15.71 -7.67
CA LEU A 5 -19.05 -16.44 -7.52
C LEU A 5 -19.03 -17.20 -6.20
N ASN A 6 -18.58 -18.45 -6.24
CA ASN A 6 -18.45 -19.32 -5.10
C ASN A 6 -16.98 -19.66 -4.84
N ARG A 7 -16.53 -19.57 -3.58
CA ARG A 7 -15.15 -19.87 -3.22
C ARG A 7 -14.91 -21.37 -3.11
N VAL A 8 -13.83 -21.82 -3.73
CA VAL A 8 -13.30 -23.17 -3.62
C VAL A 8 -11.81 -23.08 -3.29
N ASP A 9 -11.37 -23.71 -2.21
CA ASP A 9 -9.96 -23.78 -1.83
C ASP A 9 -9.33 -25.04 -2.44
N TYR A 10 -8.20 -24.87 -3.14
CA TYR A 10 -7.55 -25.97 -3.86
C TYR A 10 -6.36 -26.56 -3.13
N LEU A 11 -5.40 -25.72 -2.77
CA LEU A 11 -4.14 -26.15 -2.16
C LEU A 11 -3.55 -25.00 -1.35
N GLN A 12 -2.83 -25.35 -0.28
CA GLN A 12 -1.99 -24.41 0.45
C GLN A 12 -0.51 -24.72 0.20
N VAL A 13 0.24 -23.69 -0.21
CA VAL A 13 1.70 -23.69 -0.32
C VAL A 13 2.31 -22.86 0.79
N GLY A 14 3.61 -22.58 0.76
CA GLY A 14 4.23 -21.61 1.67
C GLY A 14 3.78 -20.17 1.43
N VAL A 15 4.27 -19.25 2.24
CA VAL A 15 3.97 -17.81 2.10
C VAL A 15 4.33 -17.33 0.70
N THR A 16 3.41 -16.63 0.05
CA THR A 16 3.56 -16.13 -1.32
C THR A 16 3.95 -14.66 -1.36
N SER A 17 4.51 -14.23 -2.46
CA SER A 17 4.78 -12.83 -2.80
C SER A 17 3.90 -12.37 -3.96
N GLN A 18 3.89 -11.08 -4.22
CA GLN A 18 3.14 -10.49 -5.33
C GLN A 18 3.56 -11.12 -6.68
N LYS A 19 2.57 -11.50 -7.50
CA LYS A 19 2.77 -12.02 -8.87
C LYS A 19 3.66 -13.27 -8.93
N THR A 20 3.37 -14.25 -8.07
CA THR A 20 4.08 -15.53 -8.03
C THR A 20 3.23 -16.74 -8.37
N MET A 21 2.05 -16.53 -8.93
CA MET A 21 1.14 -17.57 -9.42
C MET A 21 0.71 -17.31 -10.85
N ARG A 22 0.71 -18.35 -11.68
CA ARG A 22 0.18 -18.29 -13.05
C ARG A 22 -0.56 -19.59 -13.41
N LEU A 23 -1.51 -19.46 -14.32
CA LEU A 23 -2.21 -20.60 -14.90
C LEU A 23 -1.54 -21.00 -16.20
N LEU A 24 -1.17 -22.27 -16.32
CA LEU A 24 -0.67 -22.79 -17.61
C LEU A 24 -1.78 -22.80 -18.65
N PRO A 25 -1.49 -22.49 -19.91
CA PRO A 25 -2.47 -22.53 -20.98
C PRO A 25 -3.14 -23.90 -21.09
N ALA A 26 -4.45 -23.90 -21.37
CA ALA A 26 -5.21 -25.14 -21.55
C ALA A 26 -4.74 -25.89 -22.79
N SER A 27 -4.66 -27.22 -22.71
CA SER A 27 -4.28 -28.11 -23.81
C SER A 27 -5.40 -28.37 -24.82
N GLY A 28 -6.58 -27.73 -24.66
CA GLY A 28 -7.73 -27.84 -25.55
C GLY A 28 -8.91 -27.00 -25.08
N ARG A 29 -9.93 -26.80 -25.92
CA ARG A 29 -11.07 -25.91 -25.64
C ARG A 29 -11.89 -26.25 -24.38
N ARG A 30 -11.76 -27.47 -23.87
CA ARG A 30 -12.50 -27.97 -22.69
C ARG A 30 -11.60 -28.56 -21.62
N ALA A 31 -10.29 -28.37 -21.70
CA ALA A 31 -9.38 -28.87 -20.68
C ALA A 31 -9.22 -27.87 -19.52
N THR A 32 -9.19 -28.39 -18.30
CA THR A 32 -8.84 -27.60 -17.12
C THR A 32 -7.36 -27.20 -17.15
N GLN A 33 -7.07 -26.02 -16.64
CA GLN A 33 -5.73 -25.48 -16.55
C GLN A 33 -5.02 -25.97 -15.27
N LYS A 34 -3.70 -26.08 -15.35
CA LYS A 34 -2.84 -26.34 -14.19
C LYS A 34 -2.37 -25.01 -13.60
N VAL A 35 -2.16 -25.01 -12.30
CA VAL A 35 -1.68 -23.86 -11.54
C VAL A 35 -0.22 -24.04 -11.21
N VAL A 36 0.58 -22.99 -11.43
CA VAL A 36 1.97 -22.90 -10.98
C VAL A 36 2.09 -21.79 -9.98
N VAL A 37 2.63 -22.07 -8.80
CA VAL A 37 2.81 -21.11 -7.72
C VAL A 37 4.20 -21.23 -7.11
N GLY A 38 4.84 -20.11 -6.87
CA GLY A 38 6.11 -20.01 -6.15
C GLY A 38 5.93 -19.39 -4.77
N ASP A 39 6.65 -19.88 -3.78
CA ASP A 39 6.57 -19.39 -2.42
C ASP A 39 7.88 -18.80 -1.90
N GLN A 40 7.85 -18.26 -0.69
CA GLN A 40 9.02 -17.64 -0.06
C GLN A 40 10.06 -18.65 0.45
N ASP A 41 9.72 -19.94 0.50
CA ASP A 41 10.67 -21.03 0.77
C ASP A 41 11.44 -21.45 -0.49
N GLY A 42 11.19 -20.82 -1.61
CA GLY A 42 11.83 -21.09 -2.90
C GLY A 42 11.28 -22.28 -3.65
N VAL A 43 10.14 -22.80 -3.23
CA VAL A 43 9.49 -23.98 -3.84
C VAL A 43 8.55 -23.52 -4.95
N VAL A 44 8.69 -24.11 -6.12
CA VAL A 44 7.74 -23.99 -7.23
C VAL A 44 6.87 -25.24 -7.24
N THR A 45 5.56 -25.06 -7.11
CA THR A 45 4.57 -26.14 -7.09
C THR A 45 3.67 -26.01 -8.32
N CYS A 46 3.54 -27.07 -9.10
CA CYS A 46 2.57 -27.16 -10.18
C CYS A 46 1.56 -28.26 -9.87
N PHE A 47 0.28 -27.94 -9.94
CA PHE A 47 -0.79 -28.90 -9.69
C PHE A 47 -1.98 -28.68 -10.63
N GLY A 48 -2.79 -29.69 -10.76
CA GLY A 48 -4.10 -29.64 -11.43
C GLY A 48 -5.17 -30.22 -10.52
N ILE A 49 -6.43 -30.03 -10.88
CA ILE A 49 -7.56 -30.58 -10.13
C ILE A 49 -8.13 -31.78 -10.87
N LYS A 50 -8.27 -32.90 -10.17
CA LYS A 50 -8.93 -34.11 -10.65
C LYS A 50 -9.87 -34.64 -9.58
N LYS A 51 -11.14 -34.86 -9.94
CA LYS A 51 -12.17 -35.34 -8.99
C LYS A 51 -12.25 -34.49 -7.72
N SER A 52 -12.17 -33.15 -7.88
CA SER A 52 -12.19 -32.17 -6.79
C SER A 52 -10.96 -32.21 -5.85
N GLU A 53 -9.92 -32.93 -6.18
CA GLU A 53 -8.68 -32.99 -5.40
C GLU A 53 -7.51 -32.40 -6.18
N ALA A 54 -6.60 -31.73 -5.47
CA ALA A 54 -5.38 -31.21 -6.04
C ALA A 54 -4.37 -32.35 -6.28
N VAL A 55 -3.97 -32.52 -7.54
CA VAL A 55 -2.98 -33.52 -7.95
C VAL A 55 -1.70 -32.81 -8.36
N PRO A 56 -0.59 -33.04 -7.65
CA PRO A 56 0.67 -32.40 -7.99
C PRO A 56 1.22 -32.93 -9.34
N VAL A 57 1.75 -32.03 -10.14
CA VAL A 57 2.49 -32.35 -11.37
C VAL A 57 3.97 -32.41 -11.08
N PHE A 58 4.49 -31.36 -10.44
CA PHE A 58 5.85 -31.33 -9.89
C PHE A 58 5.98 -30.34 -8.73
N LYS A 59 7.02 -30.52 -7.95
CA LYS A 59 7.40 -29.65 -6.87
C LYS A 59 8.92 -29.57 -6.82
N THR A 60 9.49 -28.37 -6.76
CA THR A 60 10.94 -28.18 -6.69
C THR A 60 11.43 -28.27 -5.25
N LEU A 61 12.75 -28.37 -5.08
CA LEU A 61 13.39 -28.30 -3.77
C LEU A 61 13.34 -26.86 -3.23
N PRO A 62 13.36 -26.69 -1.89
CA PRO A 62 13.48 -25.39 -1.27
C PRO A 62 14.75 -24.65 -1.68
N GLY A 63 14.67 -23.33 -1.71
CA GLY A 63 15.76 -22.43 -2.08
C GLY A 63 15.54 -21.00 -1.64
N GLN A 64 16.08 -20.06 -2.37
CA GLN A 64 15.84 -18.64 -2.11
C GLN A 64 14.40 -18.26 -2.41
N LYS A 65 13.89 -17.29 -1.67
CA LYS A 65 12.56 -16.71 -1.84
C LYS A 65 12.26 -16.36 -3.30
N ILE A 66 11.14 -16.88 -3.81
CA ILE A 66 10.65 -16.53 -5.15
C ILE A 66 9.97 -15.17 -5.08
N SER A 67 10.48 -14.22 -5.85
CA SER A 67 9.97 -12.85 -5.90
C SER A 67 9.01 -12.60 -7.05
N ARG A 68 9.16 -13.32 -8.15
CA ARG A 68 8.26 -13.26 -9.33
C ARG A 68 8.22 -14.61 -10.04
N LEU A 69 7.08 -14.86 -10.66
CA LEU A 69 6.86 -16.00 -11.53
C LEU A 69 6.10 -15.52 -12.77
N GLU A 70 6.63 -15.80 -13.95
CA GLU A 70 6.01 -15.44 -15.22
C GLU A 70 6.06 -16.61 -16.20
N LEU A 71 5.10 -16.66 -17.12
CA LEU A 71 5.11 -17.61 -18.22
C LEU A 71 5.76 -16.99 -19.46
N GLY A 72 6.43 -17.80 -20.24
CA GLY A 72 7.07 -17.41 -21.48
C GLY A 72 7.20 -18.54 -22.45
N GLY A 73 7.89 -18.27 -23.56
CA GLY A 73 8.13 -19.19 -24.66
C GLY A 73 8.54 -18.44 -25.90
N ALA A 74 8.86 -19.13 -26.96
CA ALA A 74 9.17 -18.49 -28.24
C ALA A 74 7.95 -17.68 -28.75
N LEU A 75 8.20 -16.54 -29.37
CA LEU A 75 7.14 -15.70 -29.92
C LEU A 75 6.28 -16.49 -30.93
N GLY A 76 4.99 -16.30 -30.88
CA GLY A 76 4.03 -17.03 -31.72
C GLY A 76 3.73 -18.47 -31.29
N THR A 77 4.30 -18.93 -30.19
CA THR A 77 4.02 -20.25 -29.58
C THR A 77 3.20 -20.13 -28.31
N VAL A 78 2.70 -21.27 -27.84
CA VAL A 78 2.00 -21.33 -26.55
C VAL A 78 3.00 -21.00 -25.41
N GLN A 79 2.64 -20.03 -24.58
CA GLN A 79 3.47 -19.55 -23.47
C GLN A 79 3.33 -20.48 -22.26
N GLU A 80 4.04 -21.61 -22.28
CA GLU A 80 3.94 -22.67 -21.27
C GLU A 80 5.24 -22.95 -20.50
N LYS A 81 6.30 -22.17 -20.76
CA LYS A 81 7.53 -22.24 -20.00
C LYS A 81 7.45 -21.33 -18.78
N ILE A 82 7.94 -21.83 -17.65
CA ILE A 82 7.84 -21.19 -16.34
C ILE A 82 9.15 -20.53 -16.00
N PHE A 83 9.14 -19.21 -15.80
CA PHE A 83 10.30 -18.43 -15.37
C PHE A 83 10.08 -17.94 -13.94
N VAL A 84 11.05 -18.19 -13.07
CA VAL A 84 11.01 -17.74 -11.68
C VAL A 84 12.25 -16.93 -11.34
N ALA A 85 12.04 -15.80 -10.67
CA ALA A 85 13.10 -14.95 -10.13
C ALA A 85 13.24 -15.21 -8.63
N SER A 86 14.48 -15.48 -8.20
CA SER A 86 14.81 -15.62 -6.79
C SER A 86 16.22 -15.08 -6.55
N GLY A 87 16.37 -14.14 -5.60
CA GLY A 87 17.61 -13.40 -5.45
C GLY A 87 17.98 -12.69 -6.75
N SER A 88 19.21 -12.87 -7.22
CA SER A 88 19.70 -12.35 -8.50
C SER A 88 19.61 -13.36 -9.66
N GLU A 89 19.00 -14.52 -9.44
CA GLU A 89 18.92 -15.62 -10.39
C GLU A 89 17.53 -15.73 -11.03
N VAL A 90 17.51 -16.09 -12.32
CA VAL A 90 16.31 -16.49 -13.04
C VAL A 90 16.44 -17.95 -13.45
N ARG A 91 15.49 -18.79 -13.04
CA ARG A 91 15.39 -20.20 -13.42
C ARG A 91 14.20 -20.42 -14.34
N GLY A 92 14.40 -21.31 -15.29
CA GLY A 92 13.33 -21.71 -16.22
C GLY A 92 12.99 -23.19 -16.07
N PHE A 93 11.69 -23.50 -16.04
CA PHE A 93 11.15 -24.85 -15.95
C PHE A 93 10.17 -25.13 -17.08
N THR A 94 10.21 -26.37 -17.59
CA THR A 94 9.13 -26.85 -18.46
C THR A 94 7.85 -27.11 -17.67
N LYS A 95 6.73 -27.25 -18.35
CA LYS A 95 5.45 -27.63 -17.71
C LYS A 95 5.47 -28.98 -16.97
N ARG A 96 6.51 -29.77 -17.16
CA ARG A 96 6.74 -31.05 -16.47
C ARG A 96 7.73 -30.94 -15.31
N GLY A 97 8.27 -29.75 -15.06
CA GLY A 97 9.22 -29.49 -13.97
C GLY A 97 10.68 -29.71 -14.30
N LYS A 98 11.05 -29.97 -15.56
CA LYS A 98 12.43 -30.07 -15.96
C LYS A 98 13.02 -28.66 -16.07
N GLN A 99 14.10 -28.39 -15.35
CA GLN A 99 14.82 -27.14 -15.45
C GLN A 99 15.58 -27.07 -16.79
N PHE A 100 15.36 -26.01 -17.55
CA PHE A 100 16.05 -25.77 -18.84
C PHE A 100 16.93 -24.52 -18.80
N LEU A 101 16.76 -23.67 -17.78
CA LEU A 101 17.49 -22.42 -17.62
C LEU A 101 17.91 -22.22 -16.16
N SER A 102 19.16 -21.85 -15.99
CA SER A 102 19.71 -21.29 -14.76
C SER A 102 20.58 -20.11 -15.16
N PHE A 103 20.12 -18.92 -14.89
CA PHE A 103 20.77 -17.68 -15.32
C PHE A 103 21.04 -16.80 -14.11
N GLU A 104 22.31 -16.70 -13.73
CA GLU A 104 22.76 -15.75 -12.71
C GLU A 104 22.98 -14.39 -13.38
N THR A 105 22.22 -13.39 -12.92
CA THR A 105 22.32 -12.03 -13.46
C THR A 105 23.51 -11.28 -12.85
N ASN A 106 23.88 -10.17 -13.44
CA ASN A 106 24.88 -9.25 -12.89
C ASN A 106 24.28 -8.20 -11.92
N LEU A 107 23.01 -8.35 -11.54
CA LEU A 107 22.37 -7.49 -10.55
C LEU A 107 22.95 -7.73 -9.16
N THR A 108 23.31 -6.67 -8.48
CA THR A 108 23.87 -6.74 -7.11
C THR A 108 22.78 -6.87 -6.04
N GLU A 109 21.53 -6.57 -6.37
CA GLU A 109 20.36 -6.67 -5.51
C GLU A 109 19.41 -7.74 -6.01
N SER A 110 18.48 -8.15 -5.15
CA SER A 110 17.44 -9.12 -5.52
C SER A 110 16.49 -8.54 -6.56
N ILE A 111 16.09 -9.39 -7.50
CA ILE A 111 15.09 -9.07 -8.52
C ILE A 111 13.74 -8.82 -7.84
N ARG A 112 13.14 -7.69 -8.14
CA ARG A 112 11.84 -7.28 -7.59
C ARG A 112 10.70 -7.35 -8.60
N ALA A 113 11.03 -7.23 -9.88
CA ALA A 113 10.04 -7.28 -10.95
C ALA A 113 10.64 -7.98 -12.16
N MET A 114 9.81 -8.69 -12.89
CA MET A 114 10.20 -9.45 -14.06
C MET A 114 9.10 -9.45 -15.11
N HIS A 115 9.47 -9.26 -16.37
CA HIS A 115 8.65 -9.50 -17.54
C HIS A 115 9.40 -10.36 -18.53
N VAL A 116 8.73 -11.29 -19.15
CA VAL A 116 9.31 -12.25 -20.11
C VAL A 116 8.59 -12.14 -21.44
N SER A 117 9.34 -11.99 -22.53
CA SER A 117 8.81 -11.99 -23.90
C SER A 117 9.80 -12.64 -24.86
N GLY A 118 9.46 -13.81 -25.38
CA GLY A 118 10.37 -14.58 -26.24
C GLY A 118 11.68 -14.92 -25.55
N SER A 119 12.79 -14.50 -26.13
CA SER A 119 14.14 -14.62 -25.54
C SER A 119 14.54 -13.44 -24.67
N ASP A 120 13.68 -12.44 -24.51
CA ASP A 120 13.92 -11.23 -23.74
C ASP A 120 13.45 -11.36 -22.30
N LEU A 121 14.35 -11.00 -21.37
CA LEU A 121 14.07 -10.86 -19.94
C LEU A 121 14.22 -9.40 -19.54
N PHE A 122 13.18 -8.83 -18.95
CA PHE A 122 13.15 -7.49 -18.41
C PHE A 122 13.12 -7.58 -16.90
N LEU A 123 14.23 -7.26 -16.25
CA LEU A 123 14.43 -7.46 -14.83
C LEU A 123 14.64 -6.13 -14.12
N CYS A 124 14.06 -5.97 -12.95
CA CYS A 124 14.27 -4.80 -12.10
C CYS A 124 14.66 -5.22 -10.69
N ALA A 125 15.71 -4.57 -10.18
CA ALA A 125 16.00 -4.47 -8.75
C ALA A 125 15.37 -3.16 -8.21
N SER A 126 15.80 -2.66 -7.05
CA SER A 126 15.17 -1.48 -6.45
C SER A 126 15.24 -0.23 -7.35
N TYR A 127 16.40 0.07 -7.92
CA TYR A 127 16.64 1.26 -8.75
C TYR A 127 17.16 0.96 -10.14
N ILE A 128 17.45 -0.31 -10.42
CA ILE A 128 18.10 -0.74 -11.65
C ILE A 128 17.11 -1.53 -12.49
N TYR A 129 16.96 -1.14 -13.74
CA TYR A 129 16.33 -1.93 -14.79
C TYR A 129 17.42 -2.51 -15.69
N ASN A 130 17.30 -3.77 -16.05
CA ASN A 130 18.19 -4.42 -16.99
C ASN A 130 17.42 -5.33 -17.97
N HIS A 131 17.72 -5.18 -19.24
CA HIS A 131 17.20 -6.00 -20.33
C HIS A 131 18.24 -7.01 -20.79
N TYR A 132 17.86 -8.27 -20.81
CA TYR A 132 18.68 -9.38 -21.31
C TYR A 132 17.99 -10.03 -22.52
N CYS A 133 18.77 -10.31 -23.55
CA CYS A 133 18.32 -11.11 -24.68
C CYS A 133 19.21 -12.33 -24.81
N ASP A 134 18.64 -13.54 -24.85
CA ASP A 134 19.38 -14.80 -24.79
C ASP A 134 20.40 -14.85 -23.65
N CYS A 135 20.02 -14.38 -22.48
CA CYS A 135 20.86 -14.26 -21.28
C CYS A 135 22.10 -13.34 -21.44
N LYS A 136 22.10 -12.48 -22.43
CA LYS A 136 23.13 -11.47 -22.65
C LYS A 136 22.61 -10.09 -22.33
N ASP A 137 23.40 -9.31 -21.60
CA ASP A 137 23.10 -7.93 -21.26
C ASP A 137 22.96 -7.07 -22.52
N GLN A 138 21.86 -6.39 -22.65
CA GLN A 138 21.57 -5.50 -23.78
C GLN A 138 21.51 -4.04 -23.36
N HIS A 139 20.64 -3.74 -22.41
CA HIS A 139 20.36 -2.38 -21.96
C HIS A 139 20.18 -2.33 -20.46
N TYR A 140 20.58 -1.22 -19.84
CA TYR A 140 20.26 -0.95 -18.46
C TYR A 140 19.85 0.50 -18.25
N TYR A 141 19.11 0.74 -17.18
CA TYR A 141 18.64 2.08 -16.81
C TYR A 141 18.63 2.24 -15.29
N LEU A 142 19.17 3.36 -14.81
CA LEU A 142 19.11 3.75 -13.42
C LEU A 142 17.90 4.64 -13.20
N SER A 143 16.93 4.15 -12.44
CA SER A 143 15.71 4.90 -12.13
C SER A 143 15.96 5.96 -11.05
N GLY A 144 15.29 7.09 -11.18
CA GLY A 144 15.33 8.15 -10.16
C GLY A 144 14.58 7.80 -8.87
N ASP A 145 13.74 6.75 -8.87
CA ASP A 145 13.08 6.22 -7.68
C ASP A 145 12.89 4.71 -7.78
N LYS A 146 12.46 4.09 -6.67
CA LYS A 146 12.26 2.64 -6.57
C LYS A 146 11.26 2.14 -7.61
N ILE A 147 11.62 1.05 -8.26
CA ILE A 147 10.79 0.37 -9.26
C ILE A 147 9.94 -0.69 -8.56
N SER A 148 8.64 -0.67 -8.80
CA SER A 148 7.69 -1.63 -8.23
C SER A 148 7.32 -2.74 -9.20
N ASP A 149 7.23 -2.44 -10.48
CA ASP A 149 6.88 -3.40 -11.53
C ASP A 149 7.45 -2.99 -12.89
N VAL A 150 7.53 -3.95 -13.80
CA VAL A 150 7.98 -3.74 -15.17
C VAL A 150 7.15 -4.58 -16.13
N ILE A 151 6.78 -4.00 -17.26
CA ILE A 151 6.28 -4.72 -18.43
C ILE A 151 6.92 -4.15 -19.69
N CYS A 152 6.82 -4.91 -20.79
CA CYS A 152 7.19 -4.45 -22.11
C CYS A 152 5.99 -4.51 -23.03
N LEU A 153 5.72 -3.45 -23.76
CA LEU A 153 4.67 -3.45 -24.77
C LEU A 153 5.02 -4.43 -25.91
N PRO A 154 4.04 -5.08 -26.53
CA PRO A 154 4.29 -6.06 -27.57
C PRO A 154 5.09 -5.50 -28.73
N VAL A 155 6.25 -6.13 -29.04
CA VAL A 155 7.17 -5.72 -30.10
C VAL A 155 6.51 -5.74 -31.48
N GLU A 156 5.59 -6.69 -31.72
CA GLU A 156 4.92 -6.87 -33.00
C GLU A 156 4.10 -5.67 -33.48
N LYS A 157 3.64 -4.82 -32.54
CA LYS A 157 2.81 -3.67 -32.85
C LYS A 157 3.57 -2.34 -32.91
N LEU A 158 4.65 -2.21 -32.17
CA LEU A 158 5.40 -0.96 -32.05
C LEU A 158 6.71 -0.94 -32.84
N GLU A 159 7.08 -2.05 -33.45
CA GLU A 159 8.36 -2.24 -34.18
C GLU A 159 9.62 -1.97 -33.34
N ARG A 160 9.45 -1.77 -32.03
CA ARG A 160 10.53 -1.48 -31.07
C ARG A 160 10.21 -2.03 -29.68
N ILE A 161 11.24 -2.31 -28.91
CA ILE A 161 11.14 -2.71 -27.51
C ILE A 161 10.88 -1.47 -26.66
N THR A 162 9.72 -1.44 -26.00
CA THR A 162 9.28 -0.31 -25.16
C THR A 162 8.97 -0.81 -23.75
N PRO A 163 9.97 -0.90 -22.85
CA PRO A 163 9.73 -1.23 -21.45
C PRO A 163 9.07 -0.08 -20.70
N ILE A 164 8.23 -0.43 -19.74
CA ILE A 164 7.54 0.53 -18.86
C ILE A 164 7.85 0.15 -17.42
N LEU A 165 8.34 1.11 -16.64
CA LEU A 165 8.65 0.98 -15.24
C LEU A 165 7.62 1.69 -14.39
N ALA A 166 7.04 0.99 -13.41
CA ALA A 166 6.22 1.59 -12.37
C ALA A 166 7.11 2.02 -11.21
N CYS A 167 7.16 3.32 -10.92
CA CYS A 167 8.05 3.88 -9.91
C CYS A 167 7.26 4.53 -8.76
N GLN A 168 7.81 4.44 -7.55
CA GLN A 168 7.14 4.89 -6.32
C GLN A 168 6.91 6.39 -6.24
N ASP A 169 7.59 7.18 -7.04
CA ASP A 169 7.39 8.64 -7.15
C ASP A 169 6.16 9.05 -7.98
N ARG A 170 5.18 8.16 -8.15
CA ARG A 170 3.94 8.37 -8.90
C ARG A 170 4.14 8.58 -10.38
N VAL A 171 5.15 7.94 -10.93
CA VAL A 171 5.52 8.10 -12.34
C VAL A 171 5.66 6.73 -13.00
N LEU A 172 5.15 6.62 -14.21
CA LEU A 172 5.48 5.55 -15.14
C LEU A 172 6.58 6.05 -16.07
N ARG A 173 7.69 5.32 -16.14
CA ARG A 173 8.83 5.66 -17.02
C ARG A 173 8.81 4.74 -18.21
N ILE A 174 8.70 5.34 -19.38
CA ILE A 174 8.67 4.65 -20.67
C ILE A 174 10.06 4.76 -21.29
N LEU A 175 10.65 3.61 -21.57
CA LEU A 175 12.02 3.51 -22.05
C LEU A 175 12.09 3.07 -23.51
N GLU A 176 13.18 3.42 -24.16
CA GLU A 176 13.67 2.84 -25.40
C GLU A 176 15.15 2.51 -25.26
N GLY A 177 15.48 1.20 -25.24
CA GLY A 177 16.82 0.76 -24.92
C GLY A 177 17.25 1.18 -23.50
N SER A 178 18.28 1.99 -23.39
CA SER A 178 18.78 2.56 -22.14
C SER A 178 18.30 3.97 -21.87
N ASP A 179 17.50 4.54 -22.75
CA ASP A 179 17.08 5.93 -22.69
C ASP A 179 15.64 6.08 -22.22
N LEU A 180 15.40 7.12 -21.42
CA LEU A 180 14.07 7.52 -21.03
C LEU A 180 13.40 8.29 -22.17
N LEU A 181 12.29 7.77 -22.70
CA LEU A 181 11.52 8.47 -23.73
C LEU A 181 10.68 9.58 -23.10
N TYR A 182 9.85 9.21 -22.14
CA TYR A 182 9.01 10.18 -21.40
C TYR A 182 8.52 9.59 -20.10
N GLU A 183 8.00 10.45 -19.25
CA GLU A 183 7.40 10.10 -17.96
C GLU A 183 5.89 10.40 -18.00
N VAL A 184 5.12 9.54 -17.35
CA VAL A 184 3.67 9.72 -17.19
C VAL A 184 3.36 9.80 -15.71
N GLU A 185 2.81 10.90 -15.26
CA GLU A 185 2.33 11.03 -13.89
C GLU A 185 1.02 10.26 -13.71
N VAL A 186 0.92 9.55 -12.60
CA VAL A 186 -0.28 8.81 -12.20
C VAL A 186 -0.75 9.27 -10.82
N PRO A 187 -2.04 9.10 -10.47
CA PRO A 187 -2.61 9.70 -9.26
C PRO A 187 -2.13 9.08 -7.94
N GLY A 188 -1.38 8.01 -7.97
CA GLY A 188 -0.81 7.34 -6.79
C GLY A 188 0.43 6.54 -7.12
N PRO A 189 1.16 6.00 -6.12
CA PRO A 189 2.34 5.18 -6.38
C PRO A 189 1.96 3.89 -7.11
N PRO A 190 2.34 3.70 -8.38
CA PRO A 190 1.98 2.48 -9.11
C PRO A 190 2.68 1.26 -8.51
N SER A 191 1.92 0.22 -8.24
CA SER A 191 2.39 -1.03 -7.61
C SER A 191 2.36 -2.22 -8.54
N VAL A 192 1.53 -2.18 -9.58
CA VAL A 192 1.36 -3.27 -10.55
C VAL A 192 1.02 -2.71 -11.93
N LEU A 193 1.55 -3.37 -12.94
CA LEU A 193 1.27 -3.12 -14.35
C LEU A 193 0.70 -4.37 -15.02
N ALA A 194 -0.23 -4.17 -15.94
CA ALA A 194 -0.77 -5.24 -16.78
C ALA A 194 -1.07 -4.71 -18.19
N LEU A 195 -0.93 -5.56 -19.18
CA LEU A 195 -1.34 -5.23 -20.55
C LEU A 195 -2.86 -5.42 -20.67
N ASN A 196 -3.53 -4.45 -21.30
CA ASN A 196 -4.93 -4.60 -21.65
C ASN A 196 -5.05 -5.27 -23.03
N ASN A 197 -5.28 -6.58 -23.02
CA ASN A 197 -5.45 -7.37 -24.23
C ASN A 197 -6.92 -7.36 -24.68
N GLY A 198 -7.39 -6.23 -25.20
CA GLY A 198 -8.76 -6.13 -25.75
C GLY A 198 -8.96 -6.96 -27.02
N ASP A 199 -10.18 -7.40 -27.23
CA ASP A 199 -10.57 -8.09 -28.46
C ASP A 199 -10.78 -7.08 -29.59
N GLY A 200 -9.87 -7.00 -30.53
CA GLY A 200 -10.07 -6.26 -31.78
C GLY A 200 -9.08 -5.14 -32.08
N GLY A 201 -8.00 -5.48 -32.65
CA GLY A 201 -7.26 -4.68 -33.62
C GLY A 201 -6.40 -3.52 -33.15
N SER A 202 -6.68 -2.86 -32.03
CA SER A 202 -5.91 -1.68 -31.58
C SER A 202 -5.24 -1.84 -30.21
N SER A 203 -5.32 -2.98 -29.60
CA SER A 203 -5.23 -3.15 -28.14
C SER A 203 -3.87 -3.50 -27.57
N GLY A 204 -2.81 -3.56 -28.36
CA GLY A 204 -1.46 -3.85 -27.83
C GLY A 204 -0.72 -2.64 -27.25
N GLU A 205 -1.37 -1.49 -27.18
CA GLU A 205 -0.79 -0.21 -26.76
C GLU A 205 -1.47 0.35 -25.50
N GLU A 206 -2.35 -0.42 -24.88
CA GLU A 206 -3.06 -0.04 -23.67
C GLU A 206 -2.45 -0.69 -22.44
N LEU A 207 -2.21 0.12 -21.42
CA LEU A 207 -1.60 -0.26 -20.17
C LEU A 207 -2.57 -0.05 -19.03
N LEU A 208 -2.81 -1.12 -18.25
CA LEU A 208 -3.46 -1.06 -16.95
C LEU A 208 -2.42 -0.85 -15.85
N TYR A 209 -2.69 0.04 -14.93
CA TYR A 209 -1.90 0.19 -13.72
C TYR A 209 -2.80 0.15 -12.47
N GLY A 210 -2.25 -0.38 -11.38
CA GLY A 210 -2.82 -0.28 -10.05
C GLY A 210 -1.86 0.43 -9.12
N THR A 211 -2.38 1.15 -8.13
CA THR A 211 -1.56 1.92 -7.19
C THR A 211 -1.60 1.33 -5.79
N SER A 212 -0.58 1.63 -4.99
CA SER A 212 -0.51 1.18 -3.59
C SER A 212 -1.52 1.86 -2.67
N ASP A 213 -2.12 2.96 -3.10
CA ASP A 213 -3.23 3.66 -2.44
C ASP A 213 -4.61 3.28 -3.00
N GLY A 214 -4.68 2.26 -3.86
CA GLY A 214 -5.91 1.62 -4.26
C GLY A 214 -6.61 2.18 -5.50
N LYS A 215 -5.94 2.94 -6.34
CA LYS A 215 -6.45 3.47 -7.61
C LYS A 215 -6.10 2.56 -8.78
N ILE A 216 -6.92 2.58 -9.81
CA ILE A 216 -6.71 1.81 -11.04
C ILE A 216 -6.89 2.74 -12.22
N GLY A 217 -6.08 2.59 -13.26
CA GLY A 217 -6.21 3.38 -14.46
C GLY A 217 -5.81 2.64 -15.73
N LEU A 218 -6.26 3.16 -16.85
CA LEU A 218 -5.91 2.71 -18.20
C LEU A 218 -5.29 3.87 -18.96
N ILE A 219 -4.13 3.62 -19.53
CA ILE A 219 -3.41 4.58 -20.37
C ILE A 219 -3.18 3.98 -21.74
N HIS A 220 -3.50 4.75 -22.77
CA HIS A 220 -3.18 4.42 -24.16
C HIS A 220 -1.82 5.06 -24.51
N ILE A 221 -0.89 4.21 -24.95
CA ILE A 221 0.49 4.59 -25.28
C ILE A 221 0.72 4.35 -26.78
N ALA A 222 0.15 5.21 -27.61
CA ALA A 222 0.36 5.18 -29.06
C ALA A 222 0.98 6.46 -29.57
N GLY A 223 1.89 6.36 -30.52
CA GLY A 223 2.35 7.50 -31.31
C GLY A 223 3.08 8.60 -30.56
N GLY A 224 3.65 8.34 -29.39
CA GLY A 224 4.54 9.27 -28.69
C GLY A 224 3.90 10.15 -27.64
N SER A 225 2.58 10.14 -27.46
CA SER A 225 1.89 10.84 -26.36
C SER A 225 0.97 9.91 -25.62
N PRO A 226 1.17 9.71 -24.31
CA PRO A 226 0.27 8.90 -23.51
C PRO A 226 -1.07 9.62 -23.32
N VAL A 227 -2.17 8.89 -23.45
CA VAL A 227 -3.52 9.40 -23.24
C VAL A 227 -4.20 8.60 -22.15
N PRO A 228 -4.48 9.17 -20.98
CA PRO A 228 -5.32 8.53 -19.97
C PRO A 228 -6.72 8.29 -20.54
N LYS A 229 -7.21 7.07 -20.43
CA LYS A 229 -8.56 6.69 -20.89
C LYS A 229 -9.60 6.81 -19.80
N TRP A 230 -9.33 6.19 -18.68
CA TRP A 230 -10.18 6.23 -17.49
C TRP A 230 -9.38 5.93 -16.23
N GLU A 231 -9.91 6.37 -15.10
CA GLU A 231 -9.37 6.14 -13.77
C GLU A 231 -10.49 5.73 -12.82
N ILE A 232 -10.19 4.80 -11.92
CA ILE A 232 -11.08 4.39 -10.82
C ILE A 232 -10.46 4.88 -9.53
N PHE A 233 -11.13 5.79 -8.86
CA PHE A 233 -10.71 6.29 -7.55
C PHE A 233 -11.10 5.33 -6.44
N ASN A 234 -10.37 5.36 -5.34
CA ASN A 234 -10.61 4.49 -4.19
C ASN A 234 -11.60 5.13 -3.20
N GLU A 235 -12.85 5.33 -3.61
CA GLU A 235 -13.87 5.97 -2.79
C GLU A 235 -14.23 5.18 -1.53
N LYS A 236 -14.21 3.86 -1.62
CA LYS A 236 -14.49 2.95 -0.49
C LYS A 236 -13.29 2.74 0.46
N LYS A 237 -12.18 3.44 0.24
CA LYS A 237 -10.94 3.34 1.03
C LYS A 237 -10.47 1.91 1.23
N ARG A 238 -10.48 1.12 0.16
CA ARG A 238 -9.98 -0.25 0.13
C ARG A 238 -8.47 -0.29 0.03
N GLY A 239 -7.89 -1.47 0.23
CA GLY A 239 -6.45 -1.69 0.20
C GLY A 239 -5.78 -1.40 -1.14
N GLY A 240 -4.44 -1.35 -1.13
CA GLY A 240 -3.61 -1.16 -2.32
C GLY A 240 -3.73 -2.32 -3.31
N ILE A 241 -3.53 -2.03 -4.58
CA ILE A 241 -3.62 -3.01 -5.65
C ILE A 241 -2.32 -3.82 -5.68
N LEU A 242 -2.43 -5.16 -5.59
CA LEU A 242 -1.29 -6.08 -5.69
C LEU A 242 -1.23 -6.79 -7.02
N CYS A 243 -2.38 -7.08 -7.63
CA CYS A 243 -2.45 -7.83 -8.88
C CYS A 243 -3.68 -7.44 -9.69
N ILE A 244 -3.53 -7.53 -11.01
CA ILE A 244 -4.58 -7.24 -11.99
C ILE A 244 -4.51 -8.30 -13.08
N ASP A 245 -5.65 -8.75 -13.56
CA ASP A 245 -5.79 -9.55 -14.77
C ASP A 245 -6.95 -9.04 -15.62
N ASN A 246 -6.94 -9.42 -16.87
CA ASN A 246 -7.92 -9.06 -17.86
C ASN A 246 -8.51 -10.35 -18.44
N PHE A 247 -9.78 -10.63 -18.12
CA PHE A 247 -10.44 -11.88 -18.47
C PHE A 247 -11.96 -11.71 -18.56
N ASP A 248 -12.60 -12.30 -19.55
CA ASP A 248 -14.07 -12.30 -19.68
C ASP A 248 -14.71 -13.32 -18.75
N ILE A 249 -14.93 -12.91 -17.50
CA ILE A 249 -15.60 -13.74 -16.48
C ILE A 249 -17.14 -13.71 -16.61
N MET A 250 -17.68 -12.64 -17.17
CA MET A 250 -19.11 -12.49 -17.41
C MET A 250 -19.62 -13.35 -18.57
N GLY A 251 -18.72 -13.73 -19.50
CA GLY A 251 -19.07 -14.51 -20.68
C GLY A 251 -19.82 -13.72 -21.74
N ASP A 252 -19.68 -12.41 -21.78
CA ASP A 252 -20.35 -11.50 -22.72
C ASP A 252 -19.50 -11.14 -23.94
N GLY A 253 -18.27 -11.68 -24.02
CA GLY A 253 -17.31 -11.42 -25.08
C GLY A 253 -16.43 -10.19 -24.86
N VAL A 254 -16.66 -9.42 -23.79
CA VAL A 254 -15.84 -8.28 -23.39
C VAL A 254 -15.00 -8.68 -22.18
N LYS A 255 -13.71 -8.39 -22.21
CA LYS A 255 -12.84 -8.71 -21.07
C LYS A 255 -13.11 -7.77 -19.90
N ASP A 256 -13.33 -8.38 -18.75
CA ASP A 256 -13.45 -7.72 -17.48
C ASP A 256 -12.08 -7.50 -16.84
N ILE A 257 -12.00 -6.59 -15.88
CA ILE A 257 -10.79 -6.35 -15.11
C ILE A 257 -10.95 -7.01 -13.75
N LEU A 258 -10.02 -7.92 -13.44
CA LEU A 258 -9.95 -8.64 -12.18
C LEU A 258 -8.86 -7.99 -11.32
N VAL A 259 -9.21 -7.62 -10.09
CA VAL A 259 -8.33 -6.88 -9.20
C VAL A 259 -8.22 -7.59 -7.85
N GLY A 260 -6.98 -7.80 -7.38
CA GLY A 260 -6.68 -8.27 -6.04
C GLY A 260 -5.99 -7.19 -5.21
N ARG A 261 -6.48 -6.99 -3.99
CA ARG A 261 -6.00 -5.95 -3.07
C ARG A 261 -5.29 -6.52 -1.85
N ASP A 262 -4.47 -5.72 -1.21
CA ASP A 262 -3.70 -6.10 -0.02
C ASP A 262 -4.55 -6.25 1.25
N ASP A 263 -5.81 -5.82 1.24
CA ASP A 263 -6.79 -6.05 2.31
C ASP A 263 -7.65 -7.31 2.13
N GLY A 264 -7.37 -8.11 1.11
CA GLY A 264 -8.13 -9.31 0.77
C GLY A 264 -9.34 -9.08 -0.12
N THR A 265 -9.57 -7.87 -0.60
CA THR A 265 -10.66 -7.57 -1.52
C THR A 265 -10.33 -8.04 -2.93
N VAL A 266 -11.27 -8.75 -3.54
CA VAL A 266 -11.27 -9.14 -4.96
C VAL A 266 -12.41 -8.41 -5.64
N GLU A 267 -12.11 -7.68 -6.71
CA GLU A 267 -13.09 -6.90 -7.46
C GLU A 267 -13.10 -7.30 -8.92
N VAL A 268 -14.29 -7.26 -9.51
CA VAL A 268 -14.51 -7.44 -10.95
C VAL A 268 -15.15 -6.19 -11.51
N TYR A 269 -14.46 -5.55 -12.46
CA TYR A 269 -14.98 -4.40 -13.18
C TYR A 269 -15.33 -4.79 -14.61
N GLY A 270 -16.57 -4.56 -14.99
CA GLY A 270 -17.02 -4.58 -16.37
C GLY A 270 -17.11 -3.17 -16.92
N PHE A 271 -17.66 -3.02 -18.11
CA PHE A 271 -17.80 -1.74 -18.79
C PHE A 271 -19.27 -1.45 -19.12
N ASP A 272 -19.62 -0.18 -19.08
CA ASP A 272 -20.93 0.29 -19.54
C ASP A 272 -20.93 0.54 -21.06
N SER A 273 -22.05 1.06 -21.56
CA SER A 273 -22.20 1.39 -22.98
C SER A 273 -21.31 2.54 -23.46
N ALA A 274 -20.80 3.36 -22.55
CA ALA A 274 -19.87 4.44 -22.84
C ALA A 274 -18.41 3.98 -22.79
N GLY A 275 -18.17 2.76 -22.30
CA GLY A 275 -16.81 2.22 -22.10
C GLY A 275 -16.18 2.58 -20.76
N ASP A 276 -16.97 3.09 -19.82
CA ASP A 276 -16.51 3.40 -18.48
C ASP A 276 -16.58 2.17 -17.57
N PRO A 277 -15.60 1.97 -16.67
CA PRO A 277 -15.57 0.82 -15.78
C PRO A 277 -16.65 0.89 -14.71
N ILE A 278 -17.33 -0.22 -14.49
CA ILE A 278 -18.36 -0.40 -13.46
C ILE A 278 -18.03 -1.62 -12.61
N LEU A 279 -18.10 -1.46 -11.29
CA LEU A 279 -17.97 -2.59 -10.37
C LEU A 279 -19.13 -3.57 -10.53
N ARG A 280 -18.82 -4.80 -10.92
CA ARG A 280 -19.81 -5.88 -11.14
C ARG A 280 -19.93 -6.82 -9.96
N SER A 281 -18.83 -7.08 -9.28
CA SER A 281 -18.80 -7.99 -8.14
C SER A 281 -17.62 -7.65 -7.24
N ASP A 282 -17.79 -7.88 -5.94
CA ASP A 282 -16.72 -7.81 -4.99
C ASP A 282 -16.80 -8.95 -3.96
N HIS A 283 -15.65 -9.43 -3.55
CA HIS A 283 -15.47 -10.45 -2.51
C HIS A 283 -14.38 -10.00 -1.57
N THR A 284 -14.51 -10.33 -0.29
CA THR A 284 -13.50 -10.01 0.71
C THR A 284 -13.00 -11.29 1.35
N LEU A 285 -11.69 -11.52 1.24
CA LEU A 285 -10.96 -12.54 1.96
C LEU A 285 -10.26 -11.90 3.18
N THR A 286 -9.73 -12.72 4.06
CA THR A 286 -9.08 -12.25 5.29
C THR A 286 -7.61 -11.91 5.13
N GLU A 287 -7.02 -12.22 3.97
CA GLU A 287 -5.59 -12.07 3.67
C GLU A 287 -5.38 -11.30 2.38
N SER A 288 -4.19 -10.71 2.22
CA SER A 288 -3.77 -10.08 0.97
C SER A 288 -3.89 -11.04 -0.21
N ILE A 289 -4.40 -10.53 -1.32
CA ILE A 289 -4.43 -11.25 -2.60
C ILE A 289 -3.13 -10.97 -3.33
N THR A 290 -2.25 -11.95 -3.37
CA THR A 290 -0.90 -11.79 -3.94
C THR A 290 -0.85 -12.00 -5.45
N SER A 291 -1.73 -12.84 -5.99
CA SER A 291 -1.85 -13.06 -7.43
C SER A 291 -3.31 -13.32 -7.80
N ILE A 292 -3.68 -12.97 -9.04
CA ILE A 292 -5.00 -13.19 -9.60
C ILE A 292 -4.89 -13.49 -11.08
N GLN A 293 -5.67 -14.45 -11.54
CA GLN A 293 -5.81 -14.76 -12.98
C GLN A 293 -7.17 -15.42 -13.26
N GLY A 294 -7.81 -15.02 -14.34
CA GLY A 294 -9.01 -15.69 -14.86
C GLY A 294 -8.67 -16.97 -15.63
N GLY A 295 -9.48 -17.99 -15.49
CA GLY A 295 -9.29 -19.26 -16.19
C GLY A 295 -10.28 -20.34 -15.76
N CYS A 296 -9.94 -21.59 -16.01
CA CYS A 296 -10.73 -22.75 -15.65
C CYS A 296 -9.83 -23.83 -15.04
N VAL A 297 -9.89 -24.01 -13.72
CA VAL A 297 -9.02 -24.95 -12.99
C VAL A 297 -9.80 -26.10 -12.35
N GLY A 298 -10.92 -25.80 -11.70
CA GLY A 298 -11.67 -26.77 -10.87
C GLY A 298 -12.50 -27.72 -11.70
N LYS A 299 -13.47 -27.19 -12.43
CA LYS A 299 -14.41 -27.97 -13.22
C LYS A 299 -14.54 -27.44 -14.63
N GLU A 300 -14.46 -28.34 -15.58
CA GLU A 300 -14.63 -28.02 -16.99
C GLU A 300 -15.96 -27.30 -17.26
N GLY A 301 -15.90 -26.24 -18.08
CA GLY A 301 -17.06 -25.46 -18.51
C GLY A 301 -17.47 -24.34 -17.56
N TYR A 302 -16.80 -24.17 -16.43
CA TYR A 302 -17.03 -23.06 -15.50
C TYR A 302 -15.78 -22.21 -15.37
N ASP A 303 -15.85 -21.00 -15.85
CA ASP A 303 -14.78 -20.01 -15.65
C ASP A 303 -14.73 -19.57 -14.20
N GLU A 304 -13.54 -19.23 -13.76
CA GLU A 304 -13.28 -18.83 -12.39
C GLU A 304 -12.16 -17.80 -12.28
N ILE A 305 -12.15 -17.11 -11.18
CA ILE A 305 -11.05 -16.23 -10.77
C ILE A 305 -10.16 -17.04 -9.82
N VAL A 306 -8.97 -17.39 -10.30
CA VAL A 306 -7.98 -18.10 -9.48
C VAL A 306 -7.06 -17.10 -8.82
N LEU A 307 -6.86 -17.23 -7.52
CA LEU A 307 -6.08 -16.31 -6.71
C LEU A 307 -5.16 -17.07 -5.75
N SER A 308 -4.11 -16.41 -5.34
CA SER A 308 -3.28 -16.81 -4.21
C SER A 308 -3.34 -15.77 -3.10
N THR A 309 -3.28 -16.22 -1.85
CA THR A 309 -3.25 -15.35 -0.67
C THR A 309 -1.85 -15.34 -0.06
N TYR A 310 -1.60 -14.40 0.85
CA TYR A 310 -0.30 -14.24 1.51
C TYR A 310 0.16 -15.53 2.21
N SER A 311 -0.71 -16.22 2.96
CA SER A 311 -0.37 -17.47 3.65
C SER A 311 -0.21 -18.67 2.73
N GLY A 312 -0.42 -18.51 1.43
CA GLY A 312 -0.18 -19.54 0.42
C GLY A 312 -1.43 -20.32 -0.02
N TRP A 313 -2.61 -19.90 0.37
CA TRP A 313 -3.83 -20.49 -0.16
C TRP A 313 -4.00 -20.17 -1.63
N VAL A 314 -4.19 -21.21 -2.43
CA VAL A 314 -4.62 -21.09 -3.83
C VAL A 314 -6.09 -21.47 -3.89
N SER A 315 -6.91 -20.49 -4.28
CA SER A 315 -8.36 -20.61 -4.27
C SER A 315 -8.95 -20.16 -5.61
N GLY A 316 -10.14 -20.65 -5.91
CA GLY A 316 -10.93 -20.19 -7.05
C GLY A 316 -12.23 -19.57 -6.60
N LEU A 317 -12.62 -18.47 -7.24
CA LEU A 317 -13.97 -17.93 -7.20
C LEU A 317 -14.67 -18.39 -8.47
N THR A 318 -15.43 -19.48 -8.38
CA THR A 318 -16.01 -20.16 -9.55
C THR A 318 -17.41 -19.68 -9.86
N THR A 319 -17.72 -19.67 -11.16
CA THR A 319 -19.07 -19.43 -11.68
C THR A 319 -19.96 -20.69 -11.61
N GLU A 320 -19.42 -21.83 -11.13
CA GLU A 320 -20.22 -23.05 -10.94
C GLU A 320 -21.33 -22.80 -9.93
N PRO A 321 -22.61 -23.03 -10.29
CA PRO A 321 -23.72 -22.86 -9.36
C PRO A 321 -23.60 -23.85 -8.19
N THR A 322 -23.87 -23.40 -6.98
CA THR A 322 -24.10 -24.30 -5.86
C THR A 322 -25.43 -25.00 -6.04
N HIS A 323 -25.42 -26.26 -6.42
CA HIS A 323 -26.62 -27.08 -6.44
C HIS A 323 -27.13 -27.32 -5.01
N ARG A 324 -28.00 -26.43 -4.53
CA ARG A 324 -28.83 -26.66 -3.37
C ARG A 324 -30.24 -27.01 -3.83
N GLU A 325 -30.39 -28.10 -4.56
CA GLU A 325 -31.65 -28.81 -4.72
C GLU A 325 -31.58 -30.15 -3.97
N ALA A 326 -31.28 -30.07 -2.68
CA ALA A 326 -31.60 -31.19 -1.79
C ALA A 326 -32.96 -30.86 -1.14
N GLY A 327 -33.94 -31.72 -1.32
CA GLY A 327 -35.23 -31.60 -0.62
C GLY A 327 -35.02 -31.60 0.91
N PRO A 328 -36.00 -31.12 1.69
CA PRO A 328 -35.82 -30.86 3.13
C PRO A 328 -35.37 -32.08 3.97
N GLY A 329 -35.39 -33.28 3.42
CA GLY A 329 -34.89 -34.49 4.08
C GLY A 329 -33.41 -34.81 3.80
N GLU A 330 -32.86 -34.38 2.66
CA GLU A 330 -31.43 -34.57 2.31
C GLU A 330 -30.55 -33.49 2.90
N GLU A 331 -31.04 -32.25 3.05
CA GLU A 331 -30.33 -31.18 3.76
C GLU A 331 -30.03 -31.52 5.22
N LEU A 332 -30.99 -32.19 5.91
CA LEU A 332 -30.77 -32.62 7.29
C LEU A 332 -29.73 -33.73 7.40
N LYS A 333 -29.68 -34.68 6.45
CA LYS A 333 -28.66 -35.75 6.45
C LYS A 333 -27.26 -35.25 6.06
N LEU A 334 -27.16 -34.41 5.05
CA LEU A 334 -25.91 -33.75 4.65
C LEU A 334 -25.40 -32.84 5.76
N SER A 335 -26.27 -32.11 6.45
CA SER A 335 -25.91 -31.26 7.60
C SER A 335 -25.38 -32.09 8.78
N GLN A 336 -25.97 -33.26 9.09
CA GLN A 336 -25.52 -34.13 10.15
C GLN A 336 -24.17 -34.84 9.84
N GLU A 337 -24.00 -35.29 8.59
CA GLU A 337 -22.71 -35.88 8.14
C GLU A 337 -21.62 -34.80 8.12
N MET A 338 -21.93 -33.59 7.66
CA MET A 338 -21.02 -32.46 7.65
C MET A 338 -20.64 -32.01 9.05
N GLN A 339 -21.61 -31.92 9.97
CA GLN A 339 -21.36 -31.65 11.37
C GLN A 339 -20.52 -32.75 12.06
N GLY A 340 -20.77 -33.99 11.71
CA GLY A 340 -19.97 -35.13 12.17
C GLY A 340 -18.52 -35.07 11.68
N LYS A 341 -18.30 -34.72 10.41
CA LYS A 341 -16.96 -34.47 9.85
C LYS A 341 -16.26 -33.28 10.50
N ILE A 342 -16.98 -32.17 10.69
CA ILE A 342 -16.43 -30.97 11.34
C ILE A 342 -16.02 -31.29 12.79
N SER A 343 -16.85 -32.03 13.53
CA SER A 343 -16.52 -32.44 14.90
C SER A 343 -15.32 -33.40 14.95
N SER A 344 -15.23 -34.34 14.00
CA SER A 344 -14.08 -35.25 13.88
C SER A 344 -12.80 -34.50 13.55
N LEU A 345 -12.83 -33.58 12.58
CA LEU A 345 -11.67 -32.76 12.20
C LEU A 345 -11.24 -31.80 13.32
N ARG A 346 -12.19 -31.26 14.08
CA ARG A 346 -11.86 -30.43 15.26
C ARG A 346 -11.15 -31.26 16.33
N ALA A 347 -11.65 -32.46 16.64
CA ALA A 347 -11.02 -33.36 17.60
C ALA A 347 -9.62 -33.79 17.15
N GLU A 348 -9.43 -34.05 15.86
CA GLU A 348 -8.12 -34.38 15.29
C GLU A 348 -7.16 -33.19 15.36
N LEU A 349 -7.65 -31.98 15.07
CA LEU A 349 -6.88 -30.75 15.18
C LEU A 349 -6.41 -30.52 16.63
N GLU A 350 -7.31 -30.64 17.61
CA GLU A 350 -6.98 -30.51 19.02
C GLU A 350 -5.94 -31.54 19.46
N GLN A 351 -6.09 -32.78 18.98
CA GLN A 351 -5.16 -33.85 19.29
C GLN A 351 -3.77 -33.61 18.68
N LEU A 352 -3.71 -33.11 17.45
CA LEU A 352 -2.47 -32.71 16.78
C LEU A 352 -1.82 -31.50 17.46
N GLN A 353 -2.60 -30.52 17.85
CA GLN A 353 -2.10 -29.38 18.61
C GLN A 353 -1.50 -29.80 19.94
N PHE A 354 -2.17 -30.68 20.67
CA PHE A 354 -1.66 -31.22 21.92
C PHE A 354 -0.35 -32.01 21.74
N LYS A 355 -0.27 -32.85 20.71
CA LYS A 355 0.98 -33.58 20.37
C LYS A 355 2.12 -32.61 20.01
N VAL A 356 1.86 -31.57 19.24
CA VAL A 356 2.87 -30.56 18.89
C VAL A 356 3.39 -29.84 20.13
N VAL A 357 2.52 -29.46 21.06
CA VAL A 357 2.93 -28.84 22.33
C VAL A 357 3.79 -29.80 23.14
N GLN A 358 3.35 -31.08 23.28
CA GLN A 358 4.08 -32.10 24.05
C GLN A 358 5.47 -32.39 23.46
N GLU A 359 5.58 -32.51 22.13
CA GLU A 359 6.87 -32.74 21.47
C GLU A 359 7.79 -31.51 21.56
N ARG A 360 7.24 -30.30 21.53
CA ARG A 360 8.00 -29.04 21.76
C ARG A 360 8.53 -28.99 23.21
N GLU A 361 7.72 -29.32 24.19
CA GLU A 361 8.16 -29.40 25.60
C GLU A 361 9.26 -30.43 25.78
N ARG A 362 9.11 -31.61 25.20
CA ARG A 362 10.16 -32.62 25.20
C ARG A 362 11.45 -32.14 24.57
N TYR A 363 11.34 -31.45 23.44
CA TYR A 363 12.49 -30.90 22.74
C TYR A 363 13.15 -29.77 23.55
N GLN A 364 12.38 -28.91 24.18
CA GLN A 364 12.90 -27.85 25.06
C GLN A 364 13.66 -28.47 26.26
N HIS A 365 13.13 -29.51 26.87
CA HIS A 365 13.82 -30.19 27.96
C HIS A 365 15.10 -30.89 27.48
N SER A 366 15.12 -31.46 26.30
CA SER A 366 16.31 -32.13 25.75
C SER A 366 17.37 -31.17 25.23
N SER A 367 16.98 -29.96 24.81
CA SER A 367 17.88 -28.91 24.25
C SER A 367 18.51 -27.98 25.28
N GLN A 368 18.18 -28.14 26.57
CA GLN A 368 18.84 -27.39 27.66
C GLN A 368 20.29 -27.86 27.90
N SER A 369 20.78 -28.85 27.17
CA SER A 369 22.18 -29.25 27.18
C SER A 369 22.95 -28.65 25.99
N THR A 370 23.59 -27.55 26.26
CA THR A 370 24.88 -27.01 25.72
C THR A 370 25.14 -26.83 24.21
N THR A 371 24.24 -27.13 23.26
CA THR A 371 24.40 -26.75 21.86
C THR A 371 23.06 -26.27 21.30
N ALA A 372 22.98 -24.94 21.21
CA ALA A 372 21.74 -24.24 20.88
C ALA A 372 21.29 -24.48 19.44
N VAL A 373 20.47 -25.48 19.21
CA VAL A 373 19.55 -25.49 18.07
C VAL A 373 18.22 -24.92 18.58
N SER A 374 17.88 -23.73 18.12
CA SER A 374 16.62 -23.10 18.52
C SER A 374 15.45 -23.77 17.81
N ALA A 375 14.51 -24.31 18.59
CA ALA A 375 13.23 -24.83 18.10
C ALA A 375 12.16 -23.74 17.96
N VAL A 376 12.56 -22.48 17.96
CA VAL A 376 11.64 -21.34 17.80
C VAL A 376 11.11 -21.31 16.37
N PRO A 377 9.79 -21.41 16.17
CA PRO A 377 9.23 -21.31 14.83
C PRO A 377 9.54 -19.96 14.21
N VAL A 378 10.08 -19.97 13.01
CA VAL A 378 10.32 -18.76 12.25
C VAL A 378 8.99 -18.34 11.60
N PHE A 379 8.62 -17.08 11.74
CA PHE A 379 7.50 -16.50 11.03
C PHE A 379 7.94 -15.22 10.32
N SER A 380 7.27 -14.88 9.23
CA SER A 380 7.50 -13.64 8.49
C SER A 380 6.40 -12.63 8.77
N ILE A 381 6.77 -11.37 8.78
CA ILE A 381 5.82 -10.25 8.87
C ILE A 381 5.84 -9.53 7.53
N ASN A 382 4.66 -9.44 6.92
CA ASN A 382 4.43 -8.57 5.77
C ASN A 382 3.91 -7.25 6.31
N ASP A 383 4.70 -6.20 6.22
CA ASP A 383 4.39 -4.90 6.77
C ASP A 383 4.39 -3.81 5.71
N LYS A 384 3.58 -2.80 5.95
CA LYS A 384 3.47 -1.61 5.12
C LYS A 384 3.24 -0.41 6.03
N PHE A 385 4.04 0.64 5.86
CA PHE A 385 3.92 1.89 6.60
C PHE A 385 3.92 3.05 5.62
N THR A 386 2.72 3.56 5.27
CA THR A 386 2.53 4.53 4.19
C THR A 386 1.62 5.67 4.61
N LEU A 387 1.93 6.87 4.13
CA LEU A 387 1.14 8.07 4.34
C LEU A 387 -0.09 8.09 3.43
N ASN A 388 -1.27 8.29 4.03
CA ASN A 388 -2.53 8.47 3.34
C ASN A 388 -2.91 9.95 3.29
N LYS A 389 -3.19 10.46 2.10
CA LYS A 389 -3.59 11.83 1.90
C LYS A 389 -4.97 12.16 2.50
N ASP A 390 -5.93 11.24 2.39
CA ASP A 390 -7.33 11.50 2.73
C ASP A 390 -7.56 11.85 4.20
N ASP A 391 -6.83 11.21 5.10
CA ASP A 391 -6.93 11.43 6.54
C ASP A 391 -5.63 11.95 7.19
N ALA A 392 -4.62 12.27 6.37
CA ALA A 392 -3.32 12.77 6.80
C ALA A 392 -2.72 11.92 7.93
N SER A 393 -2.71 10.61 7.74
CA SER A 393 -2.20 9.63 8.68
C SER A 393 -1.41 8.53 8.00
N TYR A 394 -0.56 7.86 8.78
CA TYR A 394 0.12 6.65 8.31
C TYR A 394 -0.76 5.42 8.55
N SER A 395 -0.90 4.58 7.53
CA SER A 395 -1.41 3.23 7.70
C SER A 395 -0.26 2.29 7.98
N LEU A 396 -0.26 1.68 9.16
CA LEU A 396 0.62 0.57 9.50
C LEU A 396 -0.18 -0.72 9.33
N ILE A 397 0.21 -1.53 8.37
CA ILE A 397 -0.39 -2.83 8.09
C ILE A 397 0.60 -3.91 8.48
N LEU A 398 0.16 -4.83 9.32
CA LEU A 398 0.94 -5.98 9.78
C LEU A 398 0.18 -7.25 9.42
N GLU A 399 0.78 -8.09 8.60
CA GLU A 399 0.20 -9.36 8.18
C GLU A 399 1.17 -10.50 8.48
N VAL A 400 0.64 -11.55 9.07
CA VAL A 400 1.38 -12.76 9.46
C VAL A 400 0.66 -13.98 8.90
N GLN A 401 1.40 -15.03 8.59
CA GLN A 401 0.84 -16.29 8.05
C GLN A 401 -0.03 -17.07 9.05
N MET A 402 0.00 -16.71 10.32
CA MET A 402 -0.74 -17.33 11.40
C MET A 402 -1.50 -16.27 12.21
N ALA A 403 -2.38 -16.71 13.11
CA ALA A 403 -3.11 -15.78 13.95
C ALA A 403 -2.17 -14.94 14.84
N ILE A 404 -2.44 -13.65 14.92
CA ILE A 404 -1.73 -12.71 15.80
C ILE A 404 -2.38 -12.75 17.18
N ASP A 405 -1.60 -12.91 18.23
CA ASP A 405 -2.07 -12.79 19.60
C ASP A 405 -2.17 -11.33 20.02
N ASN A 406 -1.06 -10.62 19.93
CA ASN A 406 -1.03 -9.19 20.22
C ASN A 406 0.05 -8.47 19.44
N VAL A 407 -0.12 -7.15 19.33
CA VAL A 407 0.87 -6.20 18.82
C VAL A 407 1.05 -5.10 19.84
N LEU A 408 2.29 -4.88 20.28
CA LEU A 408 2.66 -3.78 21.14
C LEU A 408 3.25 -2.66 20.28
N ILE A 409 2.69 -1.48 20.41
CA ILE A 409 3.19 -0.26 19.75
C ILE A 409 3.88 0.63 20.77
N GLN A 410 5.10 1.00 20.46
CA GLN A 410 5.93 1.88 21.27
C GLN A 410 6.45 3.03 20.41
N SER A 411 6.37 4.25 20.91
CA SER A 411 6.91 5.44 20.26
C SER A 411 7.68 6.31 21.23
N ASP A 412 8.82 6.81 20.80
CA ASP A 412 9.62 7.78 21.55
C ASP A 412 9.22 9.24 21.25
N VAL A 413 8.22 9.44 20.40
CA VAL A 413 7.62 10.74 20.08
C VAL A 413 6.10 10.67 20.19
N PRO A 414 5.42 11.79 20.47
CA PRO A 414 3.96 11.83 20.51
C PRO A 414 3.37 11.48 19.16
N VAL A 415 2.44 10.54 19.15
CA VAL A 415 1.63 10.18 17.98
C VAL A 415 0.21 9.91 18.43
N ASP A 416 -0.75 10.17 17.54
CA ASP A 416 -2.17 9.85 17.77
C ASP A 416 -2.48 8.52 17.10
N LEU A 417 -3.11 7.61 17.85
CA LEU A 417 -3.69 6.38 17.30
C LEU A 417 -5.14 6.68 16.90
N LEU A 418 -5.43 6.52 15.61
CA LEU A 418 -6.76 6.74 15.07
C LEU A 418 -7.49 5.39 14.95
N ASP A 419 -8.80 5.39 15.19
CA ASP A 419 -9.61 4.20 15.03
C ASP A 419 -9.72 3.80 13.54
N VAL A 420 -9.65 2.51 13.30
CA VAL A 420 -9.85 1.91 11.98
C VAL A 420 -11.14 1.11 12.01
N ASP A 421 -12.05 1.39 11.10
CA ASP A 421 -13.41 0.81 11.05
C ASP A 421 -13.43 -0.73 10.97
N LYS A 422 -12.36 -1.33 10.49
CA LYS A 422 -12.20 -2.78 10.34
C LYS A 422 -11.19 -3.39 11.33
N ASN A 423 -10.91 -2.70 12.43
CA ASN A 423 -9.93 -3.20 13.38
C ASN A 423 -10.51 -4.34 14.23
N SER A 424 -9.90 -5.52 14.14
CA SER A 424 -10.26 -6.74 14.88
C SER A 424 -9.51 -6.90 16.21
N ALA A 425 -9.07 -5.80 16.79
CA ALA A 425 -8.30 -5.82 18.03
C ALA A 425 -8.87 -4.86 19.08
N VAL A 426 -8.65 -5.20 20.34
CA VAL A 426 -8.94 -4.34 21.49
C VAL A 426 -7.67 -3.63 21.90
N VAL A 427 -7.73 -2.30 21.97
CA VAL A 427 -6.60 -1.44 22.32
C VAL A 427 -6.59 -1.13 23.80
N SER A 428 -5.43 -1.23 24.43
CA SER A 428 -5.19 -0.75 25.79
C SER A 428 -3.94 0.10 25.83
N PHE A 429 -4.00 1.23 26.56
CA PHE A 429 -2.89 2.15 26.72
C PHE A 429 -2.23 1.92 28.08
N SER A 430 -0.91 1.95 28.11
CA SER A 430 -0.10 1.94 29.33
C SER A 430 0.43 3.34 29.63
N GLY A 431 0.56 3.67 30.90
CA GLY A 431 1.16 4.93 31.34
C GLY A 431 2.60 5.04 30.85
N CYS A 432 2.97 6.22 30.38
CA CYS A 432 4.33 6.53 29.94
C CYS A 432 4.88 7.70 30.76
N ASP A 433 6.15 7.60 31.16
CA ASP A 433 6.89 8.72 31.72
C ASP A 433 7.50 9.53 30.58
N SER A 434 7.15 10.82 30.52
CA SER A 434 7.63 11.75 29.50
C SER A 434 9.03 12.33 29.81
N GLU A 435 9.81 11.68 30.66
CA GLU A 435 11.18 12.10 30.93
C GLU A 435 12.08 11.95 29.69
N PRO A 436 13.21 12.69 29.61
CA PRO A 436 14.13 12.56 28.46
C PRO A 436 14.56 11.12 28.28
N ASN A 437 14.31 10.56 27.09
CA ASN A 437 14.43 9.15 26.67
C ASN A 437 13.30 8.21 27.12
N GLY A 438 12.17 8.73 27.62
CA GLY A 438 10.97 7.94 27.91
C GLY A 438 10.12 7.67 26.67
N ASN A 439 9.19 6.74 26.82
CA ASN A 439 8.18 6.47 25.80
C ASN A 439 7.05 7.49 25.90
N PHE A 440 6.66 8.06 24.77
CA PHE A 440 5.49 8.92 24.67
C PHE A 440 4.21 8.15 24.41
N LEU A 441 4.34 6.96 23.84
CA LEU A 441 3.21 6.07 23.56
C LEU A 441 3.60 4.63 23.84
N LEU A 442 2.73 3.94 24.57
CA LEU A 442 2.80 2.51 24.77
C LEU A 442 1.38 1.96 24.72
N ALA A 443 1.06 1.24 23.65
CA ALA A 443 -0.27 0.69 23.41
C ALA A 443 -0.20 -0.79 23.04
N THR A 444 -1.15 -1.59 23.51
CA THR A 444 -1.25 -3.01 23.20
C THR A 444 -2.54 -3.27 22.44
N TYR A 445 -2.43 -3.87 21.27
CA TYR A 445 -3.54 -4.36 20.47
C TYR A 445 -3.67 -5.87 20.68
N ARG A 446 -4.73 -6.29 21.35
CA ARG A 446 -5.07 -7.71 21.52
C ARG A 446 -6.03 -8.12 20.43
N CYS A 447 -5.53 -8.99 19.54
CA CYS A 447 -6.30 -9.41 18.38
C CYS A 447 -7.33 -10.49 18.74
N GLN A 448 -8.47 -10.42 18.05
CA GLN A 448 -9.49 -11.47 18.11
C GLN A 448 -8.94 -12.79 17.56
N ALA A 449 -9.62 -13.89 17.86
CA ALA A 449 -9.26 -15.21 17.32
C ALA A 449 -9.22 -15.16 15.78
N ASN A 450 -8.20 -15.85 15.22
CA ASN A 450 -7.99 -15.95 13.76
C ASN A 450 -7.67 -14.64 13.01
N THR A 451 -7.30 -13.58 13.71
CA THR A 451 -6.81 -12.36 13.07
C THR A 451 -5.39 -12.56 12.56
N THR A 452 -5.18 -12.49 11.25
CA THR A 452 -3.87 -12.62 10.60
C THR A 452 -3.34 -11.31 10.07
N ARG A 453 -4.19 -10.29 9.96
CA ARG A 453 -3.87 -8.96 9.45
C ARG A 453 -4.44 -7.88 10.37
N LEU A 454 -3.60 -6.94 10.77
CA LEU A 454 -3.97 -5.79 11.59
C LEU A 454 -3.60 -4.51 10.87
N GLU A 455 -4.53 -3.57 10.79
CA GLU A 455 -4.31 -2.23 10.24
C GLU A 455 -4.47 -1.19 11.34
N LEU A 456 -3.45 -0.35 11.49
CA LEU A 456 -3.42 0.74 12.45
C LEU A 456 -3.26 2.06 11.70
N LYS A 457 -3.95 3.09 12.16
CA LYS A 457 -3.76 4.46 11.67
C LYS A 457 -3.09 5.31 12.71
N ILE A 458 -1.99 5.93 12.32
CA ILE A 458 -1.10 6.68 13.20
C ILE A 458 -0.88 8.06 12.59
N ARG A 459 -1.17 9.10 13.37
CA ARG A 459 -0.88 10.48 12.98
C ARG A 459 0.25 11.03 13.82
N SER A 460 1.29 11.47 13.14
CA SER A 460 2.44 12.14 13.74
C SER A 460 2.27 13.65 13.78
N ILE A 461 3.12 14.30 14.56
CA ILE A 461 3.19 15.75 14.66
C ILE A 461 4.43 16.21 13.91
N GLU A 462 4.28 17.06 12.90
CA GLU A 462 5.42 17.61 12.19
C GLU A 462 6.33 18.43 13.11
N GLY A 463 7.63 18.29 12.92
CA GLY A 463 8.65 18.88 13.79
C GLY A 463 9.10 17.95 14.92
N GLN A 464 8.35 16.92 15.23
CA GLN A 464 8.73 15.88 16.18
C GLN A 464 9.04 14.59 15.41
N TYR A 465 10.22 14.04 15.67
CA TYR A 465 10.73 12.90 14.93
C TYR A 465 11.43 11.90 15.85
N GLY A 466 11.34 10.65 15.49
CA GLY A 466 11.87 9.54 16.26
C GLY A 466 11.51 8.20 15.66
N THR A 467 11.37 7.19 16.51
CA THR A 467 11.17 5.81 16.10
C THR A 467 9.85 5.27 16.68
N LEU A 468 9.08 4.64 15.81
CA LEU A 468 7.94 3.82 16.18
C LEU A 468 8.35 2.34 16.08
N GLN A 469 8.07 1.57 17.13
CA GLN A 469 8.34 0.13 17.15
C GLN A 469 7.05 -0.66 17.29
N ALA A 470 6.92 -1.70 16.49
CA ALA A 470 5.83 -2.68 16.58
C ALA A 470 6.39 -4.05 16.96
N TYR A 471 5.92 -4.57 18.07
CA TYR A 471 6.28 -5.91 18.59
C TYR A 471 5.13 -6.85 18.28
N VAL A 472 5.34 -7.75 17.32
CA VAL A 472 4.31 -8.68 16.85
C VAL A 472 4.51 -10.04 17.48
N THR A 473 3.51 -10.50 18.22
CA THR A 473 3.51 -11.81 18.89
C THR A 473 2.39 -12.68 18.29
N PRO A 474 2.73 -13.72 17.53
CA PRO A 474 1.75 -14.64 16.99
C PRO A 474 1.26 -15.64 18.06
N ARG A 475 0.13 -16.31 17.76
CA ARG A 475 -0.42 -17.38 18.62
C ARG A 475 0.26 -18.72 18.34
N ILE A 476 1.52 -18.82 18.69
CA ILE A 476 2.32 -20.04 18.57
C ILE A 476 3.04 -20.34 19.88
N GLN A 477 3.44 -21.59 20.05
CA GLN A 477 4.26 -22.03 21.16
C GLN A 477 5.60 -22.58 20.63
N PRO A 478 6.72 -22.29 21.28
CA PRO A 478 6.91 -21.30 22.35
C PRO A 478 6.59 -19.88 21.87
N LYS A 479 6.18 -19.01 22.79
CA LYS A 479 5.89 -17.61 22.45
C LYS A 479 7.14 -16.93 21.93
N THR A 480 7.02 -16.31 20.77
CA THR A 480 8.07 -15.54 20.12
C THR A 480 7.54 -14.20 19.69
N CYS A 481 8.43 -13.24 19.54
CA CYS A 481 8.09 -11.89 19.15
C CYS A 481 9.09 -11.40 18.11
N GLN A 482 8.63 -10.71 17.10
CA GLN A 482 9.46 -9.96 16.16
C GLN A 482 9.16 -8.47 16.26
N VAL A 483 10.18 -7.67 16.06
CA VAL A 483 10.12 -6.21 16.12
C VAL A 483 10.26 -5.64 14.73
N ARG A 484 9.41 -4.66 14.41
CA ARG A 484 9.55 -3.79 13.24
C ARG A 484 9.72 -2.35 13.69
N GLN A 485 10.64 -1.64 13.06
CA GLN A 485 10.92 -0.24 13.34
C GLN A 485 10.53 0.64 12.15
N TYR A 486 9.91 1.77 12.46
CA TYR A 486 9.49 2.75 11.47
C TYR A 486 9.97 4.12 11.91
N GLN A 487 10.51 4.89 10.97
CA GLN A 487 10.98 6.24 11.25
C GLN A 487 9.85 7.25 11.10
N ILE A 488 9.63 8.05 12.14
CA ILE A 488 8.79 9.23 12.07
C ILE A 488 9.70 10.41 11.76
N LYS A 489 9.54 10.95 10.56
CA LYS A 489 10.43 11.99 10.03
C LYS A 489 9.97 13.38 10.44
N PRO A 490 10.84 14.38 10.43
CA PRO A 490 10.50 15.76 10.81
C PRO A 490 9.31 16.37 10.05
N LEU A 491 9.24 16.14 8.74
CA LEU A 491 8.13 16.58 7.89
C LEU A 491 7.28 15.39 7.44
N SER A 492 6.79 14.65 8.41
CA SER A 492 6.13 13.35 8.24
C SER A 492 4.81 13.39 7.45
N LEU A 493 4.12 14.52 7.40
CA LEU A 493 2.84 14.67 6.71
C LEU A 493 2.99 15.18 5.26
N HIS A 494 4.21 15.34 4.78
CA HIS A 494 4.48 15.77 3.41
C HIS A 494 4.52 14.57 2.46
N GLN A 495 3.76 14.67 1.39
CA GLN A 495 3.68 13.69 0.30
C GLN A 495 4.37 14.22 -0.94
N ARG A 496 5.08 13.35 -1.68
CA ARG A 496 5.68 13.72 -2.95
C ARG A 496 4.64 14.23 -3.95
N SER A 497 4.95 15.32 -4.63
CA SER A 497 4.10 15.94 -5.64
C SER A 497 4.93 16.29 -6.89
N HIS A 498 4.26 16.42 -8.03
CA HIS A 498 4.87 16.93 -9.26
C HIS A 498 4.29 18.29 -9.66
N VAL A 499 3.37 18.81 -8.86
CA VAL A 499 2.72 20.11 -9.08
C VAL A 499 3.17 21.08 -8.01
N PHE A 500 3.57 22.28 -8.44
CA PHE A 500 3.96 23.36 -7.56
C PHE A 500 3.42 24.70 -8.07
N ASP A 501 2.62 25.39 -7.25
CA ASP A 501 2.03 26.68 -7.59
C ASP A 501 2.99 27.80 -7.19
N GLN A 502 3.61 28.43 -8.16
CA GLN A 502 4.56 29.55 -7.99
C GLN A 502 3.90 30.86 -7.53
N ASN A 503 2.58 30.95 -7.59
CA ASN A 503 1.85 32.21 -7.29
C ASN A 503 1.53 32.37 -5.79
N ARG A 504 1.75 31.35 -4.98
CA ARG A 504 1.55 31.44 -3.53
C ARG A 504 2.64 32.28 -2.87
N PRO A 505 2.35 32.99 -1.76
CA PRO A 505 3.37 33.66 -0.97
C PRO A 505 4.38 32.65 -0.45
N MET A 506 5.66 32.79 -0.76
CA MET A 506 6.70 31.83 -0.43
C MET A 506 7.69 32.34 0.59
N ASN A 507 7.97 31.52 1.57
CA ASN A 507 9.12 31.67 2.46
C ASN A 507 10.29 30.90 1.86
N ILE A 508 11.47 31.44 1.87
CA ILE A 508 12.66 30.86 1.28
C ILE A 508 13.72 30.67 2.34
N LEU A 509 14.26 29.45 2.41
CA LEU A 509 15.42 29.11 3.21
C LEU A 509 16.58 28.76 2.27
N SER A 510 17.70 29.42 2.42
CA SER A 510 18.91 29.18 1.62
C SER A 510 20.05 28.70 2.52
N LEU A 511 20.69 27.61 2.10
CA LEU A 511 21.84 27.02 2.78
C LEU A 511 23.04 27.04 1.85
N THR A 512 24.19 27.41 2.36
CA THR A 512 25.49 27.24 1.72
C THR A 512 26.49 26.66 2.70
N GLY A 513 27.42 25.87 2.23
CA GLY A 513 28.44 25.27 3.10
C GLY A 513 29.32 24.24 2.40
N GLN A 514 30.21 23.67 3.19
CA GLN A 514 31.15 22.63 2.74
C GLN A 514 30.51 21.24 2.93
N PHE A 515 29.52 20.91 2.12
CA PHE A 515 28.89 19.59 2.12
C PHE A 515 28.81 19.00 0.70
N SER A 516 28.90 17.68 0.63
CA SER A 516 28.72 16.95 -0.64
C SER A 516 27.24 16.84 -1.01
N PHE A 517 26.98 16.51 -2.27
CA PHE A 517 25.63 16.18 -2.73
C PHE A 517 25.04 15.01 -1.95
N ALA A 518 25.82 13.98 -1.67
CA ALA A 518 25.37 12.83 -0.88
C ALA A 518 24.99 13.20 0.55
N GLU A 519 25.69 14.15 1.17
CA GLU A 519 25.37 14.60 2.52
C GLU A 519 24.05 15.35 2.59
N ILE A 520 23.84 16.34 1.72
CA ILE A 520 22.57 17.07 1.69
C ILE A 520 21.40 16.16 1.28
N HIS A 521 21.63 15.22 0.37
CA HIS A 521 20.61 14.24 0.02
C HIS A 521 20.25 13.35 1.20
N SER A 522 21.21 12.91 2.00
CA SER A 522 20.95 12.14 3.22
C SER A 522 20.12 12.93 4.25
N TRP A 523 20.32 14.25 4.34
CA TRP A 523 19.51 15.10 5.21
C TRP A 523 18.06 15.21 4.69
N MET A 524 17.87 15.24 3.38
CA MET A 524 16.52 15.23 2.79
C MET A 524 15.81 13.90 3.02
N VAL A 525 16.49 12.79 2.88
CA VAL A 525 15.95 11.47 3.22
C VAL A 525 15.54 11.39 4.69
N PHE A 526 16.33 12.01 5.57
CA PHE A 526 15.99 12.09 6.99
C PHE A 526 14.75 12.96 7.27
N CYS A 527 14.60 14.09 6.58
CA CYS A 527 13.54 15.06 6.84
C CYS A 527 12.19 14.69 6.24
N LEU A 528 12.18 14.07 5.07
CA LEU A 528 10.99 13.93 4.22
C LEU A 528 10.71 12.48 3.86
N PRO A 529 9.45 12.04 3.91
CA PRO A 529 9.03 10.76 3.33
C PRO A 529 9.10 10.81 1.78
N GLU A 530 9.14 9.63 1.18
CA GLU A 530 9.14 9.48 -0.29
C GLU A 530 10.32 10.11 -1.03
N VAL A 531 11.39 10.45 -0.34
CA VAL A 531 12.67 10.80 -0.98
C VAL A 531 13.43 9.51 -1.24
N PRO A 532 13.91 9.26 -2.48
CA PRO A 532 14.67 8.05 -2.78
C PRO A 532 15.96 8.00 -1.95
N GLU A 533 16.24 6.85 -1.34
CA GLU A 533 17.44 6.66 -0.52
C GLU A 533 18.72 6.82 -1.35
N LYS A 534 18.66 6.35 -2.59
CA LYS A 534 19.75 6.53 -3.54
C LYS A 534 19.61 7.88 -4.22
N ALA A 535 20.67 8.68 -4.18
CA ALA A 535 20.69 9.97 -4.85
C ALA A 535 20.44 9.81 -6.35
N PRO A 536 19.57 10.63 -6.97
CA PRO A 536 19.38 10.65 -8.40
C PRO A 536 20.68 10.92 -9.14
N ALA A 537 20.80 10.44 -10.37
CA ALA A 537 21.91 10.80 -11.24
C ALA A 537 21.86 12.30 -11.60
N GLY A 538 22.98 12.99 -11.51
CA GLY A 538 23.08 14.43 -11.79
C GLY A 538 23.79 15.20 -10.70
N GLU A 539 23.99 16.49 -10.93
CA GLU A 539 24.66 17.39 -10.00
C GLU A 539 23.70 18.17 -9.11
N ASP A 540 22.44 18.28 -9.52
CA ASP A 540 21.39 18.98 -8.83
C ASP A 540 20.06 18.19 -8.89
N VAL A 541 19.17 18.48 -7.97
CA VAL A 541 17.85 17.85 -7.89
C VAL A 541 16.82 18.85 -7.36
N VAL A 542 15.60 18.70 -7.83
CA VAL A 542 14.43 19.44 -7.36
C VAL A 542 13.34 18.45 -7.01
N PHE A 543 12.83 18.53 -5.78
CA PHE A 543 11.69 17.75 -5.32
C PHE A 543 10.58 18.67 -4.86
N TYR A 544 9.34 18.28 -5.16
CA TYR A 544 8.13 18.95 -4.70
C TYR A 544 7.35 18.08 -3.73
N PHE A 545 6.79 18.69 -2.69
CA PHE A 545 5.98 18.02 -1.68
C PHE A 545 4.72 18.82 -1.40
N GLN A 546 3.67 18.13 -0.99
CA GLN A 546 2.44 18.71 -0.49
C GLN A 546 2.14 18.15 0.91
N ASN A 547 1.84 19.05 1.85
CA ASN A 547 1.37 18.65 3.17
C ASN A 547 -0.04 18.05 3.04
N THR A 548 -0.21 16.81 3.48
CA THR A 548 -1.47 16.09 3.37
C THR A 548 -2.57 16.64 4.27
N PHE A 549 -2.21 17.34 5.33
CA PHE A 549 -3.16 17.89 6.29
C PHE A 549 -3.64 19.31 5.90
N LEU A 550 -2.73 20.18 5.49
CA LEU A 550 -3.02 21.61 5.22
C LEU A 550 -3.04 21.97 3.74
N ASP A 551 -2.59 21.09 2.85
CA ASP A 551 -2.40 21.35 1.40
C ASP A 551 -1.34 22.44 1.10
N THR A 552 -0.50 22.77 2.05
CA THR A 552 0.67 23.63 1.83
C THR A 552 1.73 22.88 1.04
N GLN A 553 2.58 23.60 0.34
CA GLN A 553 3.56 23.01 -0.57
C GLN A 553 5.00 23.33 -0.16
N LEU A 554 5.92 22.48 -0.60
CA LEU A 554 7.35 22.63 -0.37
C LEU A 554 8.13 22.28 -1.64
N GLU A 555 9.07 23.13 -2.00
CA GLU A 555 10.08 22.84 -3.01
C GLU A 555 11.43 22.70 -2.35
N CYS A 556 12.12 21.58 -2.62
CA CYS A 556 13.48 21.33 -2.19
C CYS A 556 14.38 21.28 -3.42
N SER A 557 15.27 22.26 -3.58
CA SER A 557 16.27 22.30 -4.62
C SER A 557 17.65 22.31 -4.00
N TYR A 558 18.49 21.37 -4.35
CA TYR A 558 19.82 21.27 -3.75
C TYR A 558 20.86 20.66 -4.69
N ARG A 559 22.08 21.03 -4.43
CA ARG A 559 23.28 20.52 -5.08
C ARG A 559 24.47 20.52 -4.11
N LYS A 560 25.63 20.14 -4.56
CA LYS A 560 26.86 20.22 -3.74
C LYS A 560 27.06 21.66 -3.24
N GLY A 561 27.11 21.81 -1.94
CA GLY A 561 27.38 23.11 -1.28
C GLY A 561 26.22 24.10 -1.23
N GLU A 562 25.07 23.80 -1.83
CA GLU A 562 23.92 24.68 -1.86
C GLU A 562 22.58 23.93 -1.65
N GLY A 563 21.65 24.57 -0.97
CA GLY A 563 20.27 24.12 -0.85
C GLY A 563 19.31 25.31 -0.74
N VAL A 564 18.20 25.25 -1.46
CA VAL A 564 17.13 26.25 -1.44
C VAL A 564 15.80 25.55 -1.19
N PHE A 565 15.07 26.00 -0.19
CA PHE A 565 13.78 25.45 0.22
C PHE A 565 12.73 26.55 0.19
N LYS A 566 11.61 26.30 -0.48
CA LYS A 566 10.50 27.23 -0.61
C LYS A 566 9.21 26.60 -0.12
N SER A 567 8.51 27.28 0.76
CA SER A 567 7.20 26.84 1.25
C SER A 567 6.30 28.02 1.54
N ASP A 568 5.01 27.89 1.30
CA ASP A 568 3.98 28.82 1.72
C ASP A 568 3.63 28.70 3.22
N ASN A 569 4.16 27.70 3.90
CA ASN A 569 4.01 27.52 5.34
C ASN A 569 5.32 27.83 6.05
N ILE A 570 5.30 28.88 6.88
CA ILE A 570 6.47 29.32 7.66
C ILE A 570 6.95 28.24 8.65
N SER A 571 6.04 27.42 9.19
CA SER A 571 6.39 26.35 10.12
C SER A 571 7.21 25.24 9.46
N THR A 572 6.94 24.94 8.18
CA THR A 572 7.76 24.00 7.40
C THR A 572 9.20 24.48 7.27
N ILE A 573 9.38 25.76 6.98
CA ILE A 573 10.71 26.39 6.87
C ILE A 573 11.41 26.41 8.23
N SER A 574 10.70 26.68 9.31
CA SER A 574 11.23 26.63 10.68
C SER A 574 11.75 25.25 11.06
N ILE A 575 10.98 24.21 10.75
CA ILE A 575 11.37 22.81 11.01
C ILE A 575 12.64 22.46 10.22
N LEU A 576 12.67 22.77 8.92
CA LEU A 576 13.83 22.52 8.07
C LEU A 576 15.07 23.22 8.58
N LYS A 577 14.95 24.49 8.95
CA LYS A 577 16.07 25.27 9.51
C LYS A 577 16.65 24.59 10.75
N ASP A 578 15.81 24.23 11.71
CA ASP A 578 16.24 23.62 12.96
C ASP A 578 16.85 22.23 12.75
N VAL A 579 16.24 21.39 11.94
CA VAL A 579 16.71 20.02 11.69
C VAL A 579 18.01 20.01 10.89
N LEU A 580 18.10 20.81 9.83
CA LEU A 580 19.29 20.87 9.00
C LEU A 580 20.48 21.47 9.76
N SER A 581 20.24 22.45 10.62
CA SER A 581 21.27 22.99 11.51
C SER A 581 21.81 21.93 12.46
N LYS A 582 20.95 21.11 13.06
CA LYS A 582 21.35 20.01 13.94
C LYS A 582 22.14 18.93 13.20
N GLU A 583 21.69 18.53 12.02
CA GLU A 583 22.37 17.51 11.21
C GLU A 583 23.76 17.97 10.74
N ALA A 584 23.87 19.23 10.33
CA ALA A 584 25.17 19.82 9.99
C ALA A 584 26.11 19.88 11.19
N THR A 585 25.61 20.27 12.36
CA THR A 585 26.39 20.32 13.59
C THR A 585 26.92 18.95 14.01
N LYS A 586 26.12 17.90 13.89
CA LYS A 586 26.54 16.51 14.15
C LYS A 586 27.76 16.11 13.29
N ARG A 587 27.82 16.60 12.06
CA ARG A 587 28.92 16.33 11.12
C ARG A 587 30.01 17.39 11.14
N LYS A 588 29.94 18.36 12.06
CA LYS A 588 30.88 19.47 12.18
C LYS A 588 30.99 20.31 10.90
N ILE A 589 29.89 20.47 10.19
CA ILE A 589 29.77 21.30 8.99
C ILE A 589 29.20 22.66 9.37
N ASN A 590 29.92 23.72 9.00
CA ASN A 590 29.41 25.08 9.18
C ASN A 590 28.49 25.43 8.01
N LEU A 591 27.22 25.72 8.33
CA LEU A 591 26.25 26.20 7.36
C LEU A 591 26.10 27.73 7.44
N ASN A 592 26.09 28.36 6.29
CA ASN A 592 25.57 29.71 6.15
C ASN A 592 24.09 29.62 5.82
N ILE A 593 23.26 30.08 6.75
CA ILE A 593 21.80 30.03 6.63
C ILE A 593 21.27 31.42 6.40
N SER A 594 20.52 31.61 5.34
CA SER A 594 19.74 32.82 5.10
C SER A 594 18.29 32.46 4.83
N TYR A 595 17.39 33.36 5.20
CA TYR A 595 15.97 33.18 4.96
C TYR A 595 15.32 34.50 4.53
N ASP A 596 14.32 34.35 3.69
CA ASP A 596 13.42 35.42 3.26
C ASP A 596 11.99 35.02 3.54
N ILE A 597 11.36 35.67 4.50
CA ILE A 597 10.04 35.34 5.00
C ILE A 597 9.01 36.29 4.42
N SER A 598 8.02 35.76 3.72
CA SER A 598 6.89 36.52 3.23
C SER A 598 5.91 36.85 4.36
N GLU A 599 5.62 38.12 4.59
CA GLU A 599 4.64 38.51 5.61
C GLU A 599 3.22 38.07 5.25
N GLU A 600 2.90 37.90 3.97
CA GLU A 600 1.60 37.44 3.49
C GLU A 600 1.39 35.93 3.69
N SER A 601 2.46 35.15 3.85
CA SER A 601 2.39 33.69 3.95
C SER A 601 1.61 33.21 5.15
N VAL A 602 1.71 33.89 6.28
CA VAL A 602 0.99 33.53 7.51
C VAL A 602 -0.51 33.69 7.34
N GLY A 603 -0.94 34.84 6.81
CA GLY A 603 -2.34 35.08 6.50
C GLY A 603 -2.89 34.12 5.44
N HIS A 604 -2.09 33.78 4.45
CA HIS A 604 -2.40 32.76 3.44
C HIS A 604 -2.62 31.39 4.08
N THR A 605 -1.73 30.94 4.96
CA THR A 605 -1.84 29.66 5.65
C THR A 605 -3.06 29.63 6.57
N LEU A 606 -3.35 30.70 7.29
CA LEU A 606 -4.56 30.82 8.10
C LEU A 606 -5.84 30.71 7.28
N ARG A 607 -5.86 31.30 6.10
CA ARG A 607 -7.00 31.17 5.17
C ARG A 607 -7.15 29.76 4.63
N MET A 608 -6.06 29.01 4.45
CA MET A 608 -6.13 27.58 4.10
C MET A 608 -6.64 26.71 5.23
N ILE A 609 -6.31 27.04 6.48
CA ILE A 609 -6.76 26.32 7.67
C ILE A 609 -8.24 26.59 7.97
N HIS A 610 -8.71 27.80 7.71
CA HIS A 610 -10.06 28.23 8.06
C HIS A 610 -11.18 27.29 7.60
N PRO A 611 -11.27 26.83 6.33
CA PRO A 611 -12.31 25.90 5.92
C PRO A 611 -12.31 24.58 6.70
N LYS A 612 -11.15 24.09 7.03
CA LYS A 612 -10.96 22.83 7.76
C LYS A 612 -11.41 22.95 9.21
N LEU A 613 -11.06 24.06 9.84
CA LEU A 613 -11.47 24.36 11.22
C LEU A 613 -12.97 24.63 11.31
N GLU A 614 -13.51 25.41 10.40
CA GLU A 614 -14.95 25.68 10.30
C GLU A 614 -15.77 24.40 10.09
N TYR A 615 -15.29 23.52 9.21
CA TYR A 615 -15.93 22.21 8.99
C TYR A 615 -16.03 21.40 10.27
N GLN A 616 -14.96 21.32 11.06
CA GLN A 616 -14.96 20.57 12.33
C GLN A 616 -15.90 21.18 13.38
N LEU A 617 -15.99 22.50 13.43
CA LEU A 617 -16.90 23.20 14.34
C LEU A 617 -18.37 23.03 13.93
N LEU A 618 -18.67 23.08 12.63
CA LEU A 618 -19.99 22.82 12.08
C LEU A 618 -20.41 21.37 12.22
N LEU A 619 -19.47 20.44 12.15
CA LEU A 619 -19.71 19.02 12.36
C LEU A 619 -20.34 18.74 13.73
N ALA A 620 -19.83 19.34 14.78
CA ALA A 620 -20.42 19.23 16.11
C ALA A 620 -21.88 19.69 16.14
N LYS A 621 -22.19 20.83 15.51
CA LYS A 621 -23.56 21.35 15.41
C LYS A 621 -24.49 20.42 14.63
N LYS A 622 -24.02 19.86 13.51
CA LYS A 622 -24.80 18.92 12.69
C LYS A 622 -25.11 17.63 13.45
N VAL A 623 -24.13 17.08 14.14
CA VAL A 623 -24.30 15.84 14.92
C VAL A 623 -25.29 16.02 16.07
N HIS A 624 -25.30 17.16 16.74
CA HIS A 624 -26.27 17.46 17.77
C HIS A 624 -27.73 17.54 17.24
N LEU A 625 -27.91 17.83 15.96
CA LEU A 625 -29.23 17.86 15.34
C LEU A 625 -29.74 16.51 14.88
N ILE A 626 -28.86 15.51 14.70
CA ILE A 626 -29.24 14.21 14.13
C ILE A 626 -30.32 13.51 14.92
N ASP A 627 -30.21 13.44 16.24
CA ASP A 627 -31.16 12.72 17.08
C ASP A 627 -32.56 13.40 17.05
N ALA A 628 -32.57 14.73 17.12
CA ALA A 628 -33.81 15.49 17.01
C ALA A 628 -34.48 15.34 15.63
N LEU A 629 -33.68 15.32 14.56
CA LEU A 629 -34.18 15.13 13.20
C LEU A 629 -34.71 13.71 12.96
N LYS A 630 -34.03 12.70 13.51
CA LYS A 630 -34.52 11.31 13.48
C LYS A 630 -35.85 11.15 14.23
N GLU A 631 -35.97 11.77 15.37
CA GLU A 631 -37.23 11.77 16.16
C GLU A 631 -38.35 12.41 15.36
N LEU A 632 -38.12 13.57 14.74
CA LEU A 632 -39.10 14.22 13.86
C LEU A 632 -39.46 13.35 12.65
N GLN A 633 -38.52 12.68 12.02
CA GLN A 633 -38.78 11.77 10.90
C GLN A 633 -39.70 10.61 11.32
N VAL A 634 -39.48 10.04 12.49
CA VAL A 634 -40.28 8.93 13.01
C VAL A 634 -41.69 9.42 13.35
N HIS A 635 -41.80 10.62 13.94
CA HIS A 635 -43.11 11.17 14.35
C HIS A 635 -43.98 11.57 13.15
N GLU A 636 -43.42 12.22 12.14
CA GLU A 636 -44.13 12.71 10.96
C GLU A 636 -44.25 11.67 9.83
N GLY A 637 -43.46 10.61 9.88
CA GLY A 637 -43.45 9.53 8.90
C GLY A 637 -42.84 9.87 7.53
N ASN A 638 -42.34 11.10 7.31
CA ASN A 638 -41.65 11.53 6.10
C ASN A 638 -40.67 12.65 6.40
N THR A 639 -39.93 13.09 5.40
CA THR A 639 -38.91 14.15 5.47
C THR A 639 -39.22 15.36 4.58
N ASP A 640 -40.38 15.39 3.93
CA ASP A 640 -40.73 16.39 2.91
C ASP A 640 -40.87 17.82 3.47
N PHE A 641 -41.16 17.94 4.76
CA PHE A 641 -41.28 19.23 5.43
C PHE A 641 -39.96 19.83 5.86
N LEU A 642 -38.85 19.07 5.80
CA LEU A 642 -37.53 19.53 6.19
C LEU A 642 -36.89 20.36 5.06
N ILE A 643 -36.12 21.38 5.44
CA ILE A 643 -35.27 22.09 4.50
C ILE A 643 -34.19 21.17 3.95
N PRO A 644 -33.66 21.45 2.74
CA PRO A 644 -32.67 20.57 2.09
C PRO A 644 -31.44 20.27 2.95
N GLU A 645 -30.97 21.25 3.73
CA GLU A 645 -29.79 21.06 4.60
C GLU A 645 -30.06 20.02 5.71
N TYR A 646 -31.26 20.01 6.30
CA TYR A 646 -31.60 19.03 7.33
C TYR A 646 -31.86 17.63 6.75
N ARG A 647 -32.36 17.53 5.52
CA ARG A 647 -32.42 16.25 4.80
C ARG A 647 -31.06 15.67 4.54
N CYS A 648 -30.10 16.49 4.08
CA CYS A 648 -28.71 16.06 3.91
C CYS A 648 -28.09 15.57 5.22
N ILE A 649 -28.35 16.22 6.35
CA ILE A 649 -27.88 15.78 7.66
C ILE A 649 -28.42 14.39 8.00
N LEU A 650 -29.69 14.12 7.73
CA LEU A 650 -30.31 12.80 7.96
C LEU A 650 -29.76 11.72 7.03
N GLU A 651 -29.57 12.06 5.75
CA GLU A 651 -29.01 11.12 4.76
C GLU A 651 -27.56 10.74 5.07
N GLU A 652 -26.78 11.69 5.57
CA GLU A 652 -25.37 11.50 5.91
C GLU A 652 -25.14 11.22 7.41
N ALA A 653 -26.17 10.94 8.19
CA ALA A 653 -26.10 10.85 9.65
C ALA A 653 -25.04 9.88 10.16
N GLU A 654 -24.92 8.70 9.58
CA GLU A 654 -23.92 7.71 9.99
C GLU A 654 -22.49 8.18 9.72
N LYS A 655 -22.27 8.76 8.55
CA LYS A 655 -20.99 9.33 8.16
C LYS A 655 -20.59 10.49 9.06
N LEU A 656 -21.50 11.40 9.36
CA LEU A 656 -21.27 12.52 10.25
C LEU A 656 -20.93 12.08 11.67
N GLN A 657 -21.62 11.08 12.19
CA GLN A 657 -21.35 10.51 13.52
C GLN A 657 -19.96 9.84 13.58
N GLU A 658 -19.56 9.12 12.54
CA GLU A 658 -18.21 8.54 12.45
C GLU A 658 -17.12 9.61 12.39
N GLU A 659 -17.31 10.65 11.60
CA GLU A 659 -16.38 11.77 11.53
C GLU A 659 -16.28 12.53 12.85
N TYR A 660 -17.39 12.68 13.57
CA TYR A 660 -17.43 13.35 14.88
C TYR A 660 -16.63 12.63 15.96
N LYS A 661 -16.55 11.32 15.92
CA LYS A 661 -15.69 10.54 16.84
C LYS A 661 -14.21 10.92 16.70
N LYS A 662 -13.80 11.32 15.52
CA LYS A 662 -12.42 11.72 15.19
C LYS A 662 -12.15 13.22 15.40
N GLN A 663 -13.19 14.03 15.62
CA GLN A 663 -13.11 15.48 15.73
C GLN A 663 -12.15 15.96 16.83
N PRO A 664 -12.16 15.45 18.08
CA PRO A 664 -11.28 15.97 19.13
C PRO A 664 -9.80 15.93 18.76
N ALA A 665 -9.31 14.82 18.23
CA ALA A 665 -7.94 14.67 17.78
C ALA A 665 -7.62 15.60 16.60
N HIS A 666 -8.57 15.76 15.68
CA HIS A 666 -8.41 16.63 14.51
C HIS A 666 -8.35 18.12 14.88
N LEU A 667 -9.22 18.56 15.80
CA LEU A 667 -9.19 19.93 16.33
C LEU A 667 -7.92 20.23 17.11
N GLU A 668 -7.47 19.30 17.92
CA GLU A 668 -6.22 19.44 18.67
C GLU A 668 -5.03 19.65 17.73
N ARG A 669 -4.97 18.92 16.61
CA ARG A 669 -3.94 19.10 15.60
C ARG A 669 -4.04 20.45 14.89
N LEU A 670 -5.22 20.90 14.52
CA LEU A 670 -5.42 22.23 13.93
C LEU A 670 -5.02 23.35 14.88
N TYR A 671 -5.39 23.26 16.14
CA TYR A 671 -4.99 24.22 17.17
C TYR A 671 -3.48 24.23 17.37
N GLY A 672 -2.86 23.06 17.41
CA GLY A 672 -1.40 22.92 17.49
C GLY A 672 -0.68 23.55 16.29
N MET A 673 -1.19 23.36 15.08
CA MET A 673 -0.64 23.96 13.86
C MET A 673 -0.77 25.48 13.84
N ILE A 674 -1.90 26.02 14.29
CA ILE A 674 -2.08 27.48 14.40
C ILE A 674 -1.14 28.05 15.47
N THR A 675 -0.98 27.36 16.60
CA THR A 675 -0.06 27.77 17.67
C THR A 675 1.39 27.78 17.17
N ASP A 676 1.80 26.75 16.46
CA ASP A 676 3.14 26.68 15.88
C ASP A 676 3.37 27.77 14.84
N LEU A 677 2.36 28.04 14.01
CA LEU A 677 2.41 29.14 13.04
C LEU A 677 2.61 30.51 13.71
N PHE A 678 1.92 30.74 14.81
CA PHE A 678 2.07 31.96 15.61
C PHE A 678 3.47 32.07 16.21
N ILE A 679 3.94 31.01 16.85
CA ILE A 679 5.29 30.98 17.45
C ILE A 679 6.36 31.19 16.36
N ASP A 680 6.26 30.53 15.24
CA ASP A 680 7.24 30.56 14.16
C ASP A 680 7.29 31.92 13.46
N LYS A 681 6.13 32.57 13.27
CA LYS A 681 6.09 33.96 12.76
C LYS A 681 7.00 34.90 13.55
N PHE A 682 6.91 34.85 14.87
CA PHE A 682 7.67 35.73 15.74
C PHE A 682 9.09 35.23 16.02
N LYS A 683 9.33 33.93 15.92
CA LYS A 683 10.67 33.36 16.01
C LYS A 683 11.60 33.91 14.94
N PHE A 684 11.14 34.03 13.70
CA PHE A 684 11.90 34.62 12.61
C PHE A 684 12.11 36.14 12.76
N LYS A 685 11.28 36.80 13.54
CA LYS A 685 11.47 38.20 13.94
C LYS A 685 12.33 38.37 15.22
N GLY A 686 12.82 37.27 15.79
CA GLY A 686 13.64 37.28 17.00
C GLY A 686 12.86 37.50 18.30
N THR A 687 11.54 37.39 18.29
CA THR A 687 10.66 37.64 19.43
C THR A 687 10.12 36.33 20.01
N ASN A 688 10.14 36.20 21.33
CA ASN A 688 9.53 35.07 22.03
C ASN A 688 8.10 35.44 22.48
N VAL A 689 7.11 34.75 21.94
CA VAL A 689 5.68 34.98 22.20
C VAL A 689 4.98 33.83 22.91
N LYS A 690 5.72 32.88 23.47
CA LYS A 690 5.16 31.74 24.20
C LYS A 690 4.22 32.11 25.34
N SER A 691 4.45 33.24 25.97
CA SER A 691 3.57 33.77 27.04
C SER A 691 2.20 34.20 26.55
N LYS A 692 2.02 34.43 25.25
CA LYS A 692 0.75 34.84 24.62
C LYS A 692 -0.07 33.67 24.06
N VAL A 693 0.48 32.45 24.09
CA VAL A 693 -0.22 31.25 23.63
C VAL A 693 -1.55 31.00 24.35
N PRO A 694 -1.68 31.20 25.67
CA PRO A 694 -2.99 31.06 26.33
C PRO A 694 -4.08 31.98 25.76
N LEU A 695 -3.73 33.23 25.39
CA LEU A 695 -4.65 34.17 24.77
C LEU A 695 -5.07 33.69 23.36
N LEU A 696 -4.14 33.12 22.62
CA LEU A 696 -4.44 32.49 21.33
C LEU A 696 -5.43 31.35 21.45
N LEU A 697 -5.25 30.48 22.45
CA LEU A 697 -6.16 29.35 22.69
C LEU A 697 -7.56 29.82 23.08
N GLU A 698 -7.68 30.89 23.84
CA GLU A 698 -9.01 31.50 24.15
C GLU A 698 -9.72 31.99 22.87
N ILE A 699 -8.97 32.58 21.93
CA ILE A 699 -9.52 33.00 20.63
C ILE A 699 -9.96 31.81 19.80
N LEU A 700 -9.21 30.70 19.83
CA LEU A 700 -9.54 29.48 19.11
C LEU A 700 -10.77 28.79 19.71
N ASP A 701 -10.96 28.82 21.02
CA ASP A 701 -12.14 28.27 21.67
C ASP A 701 -13.44 28.99 21.31
N ASN A 702 -13.36 30.30 21.02
CA ASN A 702 -14.43 31.10 20.49
C ASN A 702 -14.10 31.57 19.07
N TYR A 703 -13.85 30.63 18.20
CA TYR A 703 -13.27 30.88 16.89
C TYR A 703 -14.05 31.86 16.03
N ASP A 704 -13.35 32.92 15.61
CA ASP A 704 -13.75 33.85 14.56
C ASP A 704 -12.50 34.18 13.72
N GLN A 705 -12.60 34.02 12.41
CA GLN A 705 -11.47 34.25 11.51
C GLN A 705 -10.89 35.65 11.60
N SER A 706 -11.76 36.66 11.67
CA SER A 706 -11.34 38.05 11.74
C SER A 706 -10.60 38.35 13.03
N SER A 707 -11.07 37.84 14.17
CA SER A 707 -10.40 37.97 15.46
C SER A 707 -9.05 37.31 15.49
N LEU A 708 -8.92 36.13 14.89
CA LEU A 708 -7.66 35.41 14.79
C LEU A 708 -6.64 36.15 13.92
N MET A 709 -7.06 36.63 12.75
CA MET A 709 -6.21 37.41 11.86
C MET A 709 -5.73 38.71 12.54
N THR A 710 -6.62 39.43 13.22
CA THR A 710 -6.30 40.62 13.97
C THR A 710 -5.28 40.34 15.09
N PHE A 711 -5.46 39.24 15.82
CA PHE A 711 -4.53 38.82 16.85
C PHE A 711 -3.12 38.57 16.31
N PHE A 712 -2.99 37.92 15.16
CA PHE A 712 -1.69 37.69 14.51
C PHE A 712 -1.03 39.00 14.04
N ASP A 713 -1.81 39.98 13.63
CA ASP A 713 -1.29 41.24 13.12
C ASP A 713 -0.92 42.26 14.23
N THR A 714 -1.57 42.18 15.39
CA THR A 714 -1.41 43.15 16.49
C THR A 714 -0.35 42.79 17.53
N GLN A 715 0.22 41.58 17.48
CA GLN A 715 1.27 41.12 18.41
C GLN A 715 2.67 41.31 17.80
#